data_035078992fdf68fd969a95e4560e851b
#
_entry.id   035078992fdf68fd969a95e4560e851b
#
_cell.length_a   1.000
_cell.length_b   1.000
_cell.length_c   1.000
_cell.angle_alpha   90.00
_cell.angle_beta   90.00
_cell.angle_gamma   90.00
#
_symmetry.space_group_name_H-M   'P 1'
#
loop_
_entity.id
_entity.type
_entity.pdbx_description
1 polymer ?
#
loop_
_entity_poly.entity_id
_entity_poly.type
_entity_poly.pdbx_seq_one_letter_code
_entity_poly.pdbx_strand_id
1 'polypeptide(L)'
;MTEKVITRRGFIKLGIVAGLAVAASATIGLPVYEKLFLKQVPPEKIKAIKERIRRGGVQVKYTACVMCAAECALEVWVKDGRVVRIYGNPHLTYNSGGAACAKAVSGLQLQYSPYRIQYPLKRVGERGEGKFIRISWDQAIDEIAKKLVEIKKKYGPEALLTDTGDVTDRDQYWRLTFAFGSPNAVEHGAICDTPRRHGPKLIVNGKRWEPDILRPVPVRMPDGSIQWYNKHDAKLIIYVGWNPFTATRIVWENIGTVRAKAENGCKVYVIDPGFSNTATLADKWFPIRAGTDADLFAAMLRYILEHDNPQDPNRQYINYEVIEKYVEGWSEFLEAFKSWWDKIDPVTGKKYFTLEWAEARTGLPREDIEKLAHEFGVMKPAALIWGMQSPGHHYNGYVASILGCVLNIITGNFEIPGGVIDTEIVKSSKGGTATGKQFNKRKVKRIINGVEVEAEQEKLHYAWYGDWPAAWDDVVGDLPRMIMEGITLKYGPFRGHKYPIAAYILRTGNTLVTAGPVYKFIEAFMAKNPDGTYKLELFVYIDTIFLESGLYADYVLPEASYLERMSLSDIYPTHPIIFLRDAVVEPLFEAKKPTEIMNMLAKKIYEYEMKEFGRSDIDPKEFWEKYKTEEDFVNEMLQVAPGRPNVGRPLPFPNQPEGYILYGTPESLDEGRVVIDHEKKVVRGEPVTVEYLRKHYGGTMWPMSWYRYREWDAEKNDWKSGGIITTKTKKLELKFHKYETYNKLVEEAGVIPLSWKVLGWEKLPLTFYWFETVWNYYTNPEYAKYREEYPFQLICARVHHAMSGTQMCEWLAQTPAEGLWIPLSEQFELKMAETIPGGKEIVNVAKSLPKNTWCIGTAQINRVDAEKYGIKTGDLIVLENPLGRKAVAKAYVCETVRPGVIRIGFATGGRFSPGLGGTYYHRLYTPNHSELVDYKLSPIMGQPCFADMIVKVRKTTIEEAVNMLPEYYRIQFRIEGVGTI
;
A
#
# COMPACT_ATOMS: atom_id res chain seq x y z
N MET A 1 26.11 -44.44 11.96
CA MET A 1 24.83 -44.04 12.58
C MET A 1 23.84 -43.97 11.45
N THR A 2 22.95 -44.90 11.38
CA THR A 2 21.96 -45.11 10.31
C THR A 2 20.89 -44.02 10.39
N GLU A 3 20.76 -43.22 9.33
CA GLU A 3 19.65 -42.29 9.14
C GLU A 3 18.33 -43.06 9.14
N LYS A 4 17.48 -42.79 10.13
CA LYS A 4 16.10 -43.28 10.14
C LYS A 4 15.25 -42.49 9.19
N VAL A 5 15.04 -42.97 7.99
CA VAL A 5 14.06 -42.43 7.04
C VAL A 5 12.65 -42.59 7.65
N ILE A 6 11.96 -41.49 7.86
CA ILE A 6 10.57 -41.51 8.34
C ILE A 6 9.70 -42.03 7.21
N THR A 7 9.10 -43.19 7.36
CA THR A 7 8.19 -43.76 6.37
C THR A 7 6.86 -43.00 6.32
N ARG A 8 6.16 -43.05 5.17
CA ARG A 8 4.83 -42.43 4.96
C ARG A 8 3.82 -42.79 6.08
N ARG A 9 3.91 -44.01 6.63
CA ARG A 9 3.10 -44.41 7.78
C ARG A 9 3.54 -43.76 9.11
N GLY A 10 4.82 -43.42 9.26
CA GLY A 10 5.34 -42.66 10.38
C GLY A 10 4.88 -41.20 10.32
N PHE A 11 4.82 -40.61 9.12
CA PHE A 11 4.33 -39.25 8.91
C PHE A 11 2.82 -39.11 9.18
N ILE A 12 2.03 -40.11 8.77
CA ILE A 12 0.58 -40.15 9.07
C ILE A 12 0.33 -40.33 10.57
N LYS A 13 1.12 -41.17 11.24
CA LYS A 13 1.03 -41.30 12.70
C LYS A 13 1.42 -40.04 13.44
N LEU A 14 2.41 -39.29 12.93
CA LEU A 14 2.80 -37.98 13.46
C LEU A 14 1.68 -36.93 13.26
N GLY A 15 1.01 -36.94 12.10
CA GLY A 15 -0.14 -36.08 11.80
C GLY A 15 -1.36 -36.41 12.68
N ILE A 16 -1.63 -37.70 12.96
CA ILE A 16 -2.72 -38.11 13.86
C ILE A 16 -2.38 -37.77 15.32
N VAL A 17 -1.13 -37.89 15.73
CA VAL A 17 -0.68 -37.49 17.07
C VAL A 17 -0.71 -35.96 17.22
N ALA A 18 -0.37 -35.21 16.16
CA ALA A 18 -0.51 -33.76 16.16
C ALA A 18 -1.99 -33.31 16.19
N GLY A 19 -2.88 -33.99 15.44
CA GLY A 19 -4.31 -33.76 15.47
C GLY A 19 -4.96 -34.09 16.82
N LEU A 20 -4.54 -35.19 17.46
CA LEU A 20 -4.96 -35.54 18.81
C LEU A 20 -4.36 -34.63 19.88
N ALA A 21 -3.16 -34.09 19.68
CA ALA A 21 -2.55 -33.11 20.57
C ALA A 21 -3.30 -31.77 20.51
N VAL A 22 -3.79 -31.35 19.32
CA VAL A 22 -4.65 -30.18 19.17
C VAL A 22 -6.01 -30.38 19.83
N ALA A 23 -6.61 -31.56 19.73
CA ALA A 23 -7.86 -31.90 20.42
C ALA A 23 -7.68 -32.06 21.96
N ALA A 24 -6.52 -32.55 22.40
CA ALA A 24 -6.18 -32.64 23.82
C ALA A 24 -5.71 -31.31 24.42
N SER A 25 -5.20 -30.36 23.61
CA SER A 25 -4.80 -29.03 24.06
C SER A 25 -5.98 -28.10 24.40
N ALA A 26 -7.18 -28.44 23.88
CA ALA A 26 -8.42 -27.81 24.33
C ALA A 26 -8.81 -28.21 25.77
N THR A 27 -8.24 -29.29 26.29
CA THR A 27 -8.55 -29.82 27.61
C THR A 27 -7.36 -29.82 28.58
N ILE A 28 -6.12 -29.66 28.11
CA ILE A 28 -4.89 -29.67 28.93
C ILE A 28 -4.15 -28.35 28.66
N GLY A 29 -4.30 -27.41 29.59
CA GLY A 29 -3.90 -26.00 29.46
C GLY A 29 -2.47 -25.71 28.98
N LEU A 30 -2.27 -24.49 28.55
CA LEU A 30 -1.09 -23.81 28.00
C LEU A 30 0.31 -24.24 28.48
N PRO A 31 0.56 -24.65 29.75
CA PRO A 31 1.90 -25.03 30.18
C PRO A 31 2.50 -26.22 29.47
N VAL A 32 1.68 -27.11 28.88
CA VAL A 32 2.16 -28.30 28.16
C VAL A 32 2.54 -27.95 26.71
N TYR A 33 1.82 -27.02 26.09
CA TYR A 33 2.13 -26.49 24.76
C TYR A 33 3.47 -25.74 24.74
N GLU A 34 3.71 -24.87 25.75
CA GLU A 34 4.99 -24.18 25.91
C GLU A 34 6.15 -25.13 26.12
N LYS A 35 5.99 -26.21 26.89
CA LYS A 35 7.03 -27.20 27.11
C LYS A 35 7.33 -28.09 25.89
N LEU A 36 6.35 -28.34 25.04
CA LEU A 36 6.51 -29.26 23.89
C LEU A 36 6.90 -28.55 22.58
N PHE A 37 6.49 -27.30 22.38
CA PHE A 37 6.67 -26.63 21.10
C PHE A 37 7.53 -25.36 21.15
N LEU A 38 7.71 -24.74 22.31
CA LEU A 38 8.55 -23.56 22.49
C LEU A 38 9.81 -23.88 23.32
N LYS A 39 10.47 -24.98 23.04
CA LYS A 39 11.89 -25.10 23.44
C LYS A 39 12.64 -24.01 22.67
N GLN A 40 12.68 -22.81 23.22
CA GLN A 40 13.60 -21.78 22.78
C GLN A 40 14.98 -22.41 22.73
N VAL A 41 15.65 -22.29 21.59
CA VAL A 41 17.05 -22.69 21.49
C VAL A 41 17.76 -21.91 22.60
N PRO A 42 18.43 -22.57 23.55
CA PRO A 42 19.03 -21.87 24.66
C PRO A 42 19.94 -20.73 24.17
N PRO A 43 19.92 -19.55 24.79
CA PRO A 43 20.75 -18.41 24.38
C PRO A 43 22.23 -18.74 24.17
N GLU A 44 22.75 -19.70 24.96
CA GLU A 44 24.12 -20.20 24.83
C GLU A 44 24.32 -20.97 23.50
N LYS A 45 23.32 -21.72 23.05
CA LYS A 45 23.37 -22.39 21.74
C LYS A 45 23.35 -21.39 20.59
N ILE A 46 22.56 -20.34 20.69
CA ILE A 46 22.54 -19.24 19.71
C ILE A 46 23.88 -18.53 19.72
N LYS A 47 24.44 -18.25 20.89
CA LYS A 47 25.77 -17.64 21.05
C LYS A 47 26.87 -18.51 20.44
N ALA A 48 26.85 -19.82 20.74
CA ALA A 48 27.81 -20.77 20.18
C ALA A 48 27.71 -20.90 18.64
N ILE A 49 26.49 -20.87 18.08
CA ILE A 49 26.27 -20.86 16.64
C ILE A 49 26.80 -19.53 16.03
N LYS A 50 26.49 -18.39 16.64
CA LYS A 50 26.99 -17.07 16.20
C LYS A 50 28.52 -16.98 16.25
N GLU A 51 29.15 -17.51 17.29
CA GLU A 51 30.62 -17.58 17.39
C GLU A 51 31.24 -18.51 16.35
N ARG A 52 30.65 -19.68 16.09
CA ARG A 52 31.08 -20.59 15.03
C ARG A 52 30.98 -19.96 13.65
N ILE A 53 29.95 -19.17 13.40
CA ILE A 53 29.73 -18.44 12.15
C ILE A 53 30.75 -17.30 12.00
N ARG A 54 31.00 -16.53 13.07
CA ARG A 54 32.03 -15.47 13.07
C ARG A 54 33.42 -16.03 12.78
N ARG A 55 33.75 -17.22 13.29
CA ARG A 55 35.02 -17.92 12.97
C ARG A 55 35.13 -18.32 11.49
N GLY A 56 33.99 -18.39 10.75
CA GLY A 56 33.96 -18.63 9.31
C GLY A 56 34.08 -17.38 8.44
N GLY A 57 34.43 -16.20 9.01
CA GLY A 57 34.57 -14.95 8.27
C GLY A 57 33.26 -14.27 7.91
N VAL A 58 32.14 -14.68 8.51
CA VAL A 58 30.82 -14.05 8.30
C VAL A 58 30.66 -12.85 9.22
N GLN A 59 30.32 -11.72 8.63
CA GLN A 59 29.91 -10.50 9.34
C GLN A 59 28.38 -10.47 9.47
N VAL A 60 27.88 -10.14 10.64
CA VAL A 60 26.46 -9.90 10.89
C VAL A 60 26.22 -8.40 10.88
N LYS A 61 25.33 -7.95 9.99
CA LYS A 61 24.92 -6.55 9.85
C LYS A 61 23.41 -6.42 10.02
N TYR A 62 22.95 -5.24 10.37
CA TYR A 62 21.54 -4.96 10.63
C TYR A 62 21.05 -3.90 9.64
N THR A 63 19.83 -4.10 9.14
CA THR A 63 19.18 -3.18 8.19
C THR A 63 17.66 -3.32 8.29
N ALA A 64 16.91 -2.64 7.43
CA ALA A 64 15.46 -2.81 7.32
C ALA A 64 15.05 -3.22 5.91
N CYS A 65 14.04 -4.06 5.83
CA CYS A 65 13.46 -4.56 4.59
C CYS A 65 12.76 -3.44 3.80
N VAL A 66 12.77 -3.54 2.46
CA VAL A 66 11.98 -2.66 1.58
C VAL A 66 11.05 -3.46 0.65
N MET A 67 11.06 -4.80 0.80
CA MET A 67 10.26 -5.69 -0.06
C MET A 67 8.74 -5.54 0.13
N CYS A 68 8.31 -4.78 1.13
CA CYS A 68 6.96 -4.24 1.29
C CYS A 68 6.97 -3.12 2.35
N ALA A 69 5.86 -2.37 2.43
CA ALA A 69 5.73 -1.25 3.35
C ALA A 69 5.69 -1.62 4.86
N ALA A 70 5.83 -2.89 5.22
CA ALA A 70 6.02 -3.29 6.63
C ALA A 70 7.43 -2.98 7.15
N GLU A 71 8.42 -2.88 6.26
CA GLU A 71 9.79 -2.44 6.55
C GLU A 71 10.43 -3.12 7.78
N CYS A 72 10.24 -4.44 7.89
CA CYS A 72 10.72 -5.23 9.03
C CYS A 72 12.24 -5.09 9.25
N ALA A 73 12.66 -5.02 10.50
CA ALA A 73 14.06 -5.05 10.86
C ALA A 73 14.70 -6.40 10.50
N LEU A 74 15.88 -6.37 9.90
CA LEU A 74 16.59 -7.54 9.38
C LEU A 74 17.97 -7.71 10.00
N GLU A 75 18.33 -8.97 10.23
CA GLU A 75 19.71 -9.41 10.45
C GLU A 75 20.23 -10.02 9.13
N VAL A 76 21.33 -9.46 8.61
CA VAL A 76 21.91 -9.85 7.31
C VAL A 76 23.31 -10.40 7.52
N TRP A 77 23.58 -11.58 6.95
CA TRP A 77 24.89 -12.20 7.01
C TRP A 77 25.65 -11.94 5.72
N VAL A 78 26.83 -11.35 5.87
CA VAL A 78 27.71 -10.97 4.77
C VAL A 78 29.02 -11.76 4.88
N LYS A 79 29.43 -12.39 3.80
CA LYS A 79 30.72 -13.09 3.68
C LYS A 79 31.42 -12.64 2.40
N ASP A 80 32.67 -12.26 2.52
CA ASP A 80 33.52 -11.81 1.39
C ASP A 80 32.80 -10.72 0.54
N GLY A 81 32.17 -9.76 1.22
CA GLY A 81 31.42 -8.67 0.58
C GLY A 81 30.08 -9.06 -0.04
N ARG A 82 29.62 -10.30 0.12
CA ARG A 82 28.36 -10.80 -0.44
C ARG A 82 27.36 -11.16 0.64
N VAL A 83 26.12 -10.75 0.43
CA VAL A 83 24.99 -11.19 1.29
C VAL A 83 24.76 -12.69 1.06
N VAL A 84 24.84 -13.47 2.11
CA VAL A 84 24.64 -14.92 2.06
C VAL A 84 23.35 -15.37 2.74
N ARG A 85 22.81 -14.59 3.67
CA ARG A 85 21.54 -14.89 4.35
C ARG A 85 20.86 -13.63 4.85
N ILE A 86 19.53 -13.68 4.93
CA ILE A 86 18.66 -12.63 5.49
C ILE A 86 17.73 -13.31 6.50
N TYR A 87 17.65 -12.75 7.70
CA TYR A 87 16.77 -13.16 8.78
C TYR A 87 16.00 -11.95 9.35
N GLY A 88 14.99 -12.19 10.15
CA GLY A 88 14.44 -11.16 11.02
C GLY A 88 15.43 -10.77 12.11
N ASN A 89 15.40 -9.52 12.53
CA ASN A 89 16.28 -9.01 13.56
C ASN A 89 15.77 -9.43 14.96
N PRO A 90 16.47 -10.31 15.68
CA PRO A 90 15.99 -10.80 16.98
C PRO A 90 16.10 -9.76 18.11
N HIS A 91 16.81 -8.67 17.89
CA HIS A 91 16.98 -7.57 18.87
C HIS A 91 15.87 -6.50 18.75
N LEU A 92 15.19 -6.45 17.61
CA LEU A 92 14.14 -5.47 17.31
C LEU A 92 12.85 -6.21 16.93
N THR A 93 12.11 -6.63 17.94
CA THR A 93 10.91 -7.47 17.76
C THR A 93 9.62 -6.67 17.50
N TYR A 94 9.69 -5.35 17.56
CA TYR A 94 8.54 -4.45 17.65
C TYR A 94 7.59 -4.47 16.44
N ASN A 95 8.12 -4.75 15.25
CA ASN A 95 7.38 -4.69 13.99
C ASN A 95 7.05 -6.09 13.43
N SER A 96 7.91 -7.05 13.65
CA SER A 96 7.78 -8.37 13.03
C SER A 96 7.97 -9.55 14.00
N GLY A 97 8.00 -9.27 15.29
CA GLY A 97 8.31 -10.31 16.28
C GLY A 97 9.72 -10.90 16.13
N GLY A 98 10.64 -10.19 15.46
CA GLY A 98 11.95 -10.70 15.11
C GLY A 98 11.95 -11.70 13.94
N ALA A 99 10.85 -11.80 13.21
CA ALA A 99 10.70 -12.70 12.05
C ALA A 99 10.94 -11.96 10.73
N ALA A 100 11.30 -12.72 9.69
CA ALA A 100 11.31 -12.27 8.31
C ALA A 100 10.39 -13.16 7.48
N CYS A 101 9.53 -12.55 6.65
CA CYS A 101 8.69 -13.32 5.74
C CYS A 101 9.45 -13.72 4.46
N ALA A 102 8.83 -14.55 3.62
CA ALA A 102 9.42 -15.00 2.35
C ALA A 102 9.85 -13.85 1.44
N LYS A 103 9.09 -12.73 1.41
CA LYS A 103 9.47 -11.53 0.64
C LYS A 103 10.79 -10.92 1.12
N ALA A 104 11.00 -10.81 2.43
CA ALA A 104 12.23 -10.27 2.98
C ALA A 104 13.44 -11.15 2.66
N VAL A 105 13.29 -12.47 2.78
CA VAL A 105 14.35 -13.45 2.44
C VAL A 105 14.67 -13.42 0.95
N SER A 106 13.68 -13.19 0.09
CA SER A 106 13.87 -13.07 -1.36
C SER A 106 14.60 -11.79 -1.79
N GLY A 107 14.82 -10.85 -0.88
CA GLY A 107 15.71 -9.71 -1.11
C GLY A 107 17.12 -10.12 -1.55
N LEU A 108 17.55 -11.33 -1.17
CA LEU A 108 18.80 -11.93 -1.68
C LEU A 108 18.75 -12.15 -3.20
N GLN A 109 17.60 -12.53 -3.74
CA GLN A 109 17.42 -12.74 -5.18
C GLN A 109 17.34 -11.42 -5.94
N LEU A 110 16.67 -10.41 -5.37
CA LEU A 110 16.69 -9.05 -5.93
C LEU A 110 18.13 -8.53 -6.01
N GLN A 111 18.90 -8.73 -4.95
CA GLN A 111 20.32 -8.30 -4.89
C GLN A 111 21.17 -8.88 -6.00
N TYR A 112 20.99 -10.16 -6.30
CA TYR A 112 21.81 -10.89 -7.28
C TYR A 112 21.02 -11.32 -8.54
N SER A 113 19.91 -10.65 -8.82
CA SER A 113 19.12 -10.91 -10.02
C SER A 113 19.94 -10.65 -11.28
N PRO A 114 19.94 -11.54 -12.29
CA PRO A 114 20.56 -11.27 -13.57
C PRO A 114 19.87 -10.14 -14.34
N TYR A 115 18.64 -9.79 -13.95
CA TYR A 115 17.83 -8.74 -14.58
C TYR A 115 17.98 -7.38 -13.91
N ARG A 116 18.98 -7.20 -13.02
CA ARG A 116 19.30 -5.87 -12.50
C ARG A 116 19.76 -4.96 -13.63
N ILE A 117 19.35 -3.68 -13.53
CA ILE A 117 19.88 -2.63 -14.39
C ILE A 117 21.35 -2.44 -13.97
N GLN A 118 22.27 -2.73 -14.91
CA GLN A 118 23.71 -2.79 -14.60
C GLN A 118 24.43 -1.47 -14.87
N TYR A 119 23.95 -0.71 -15.86
CA TYR A 119 24.55 0.55 -16.33
C TYR A 119 23.46 1.44 -16.93
N PRO A 120 23.72 2.75 -17.10
CA PRO A 120 22.76 3.64 -17.75
C PRO A 120 22.48 3.22 -19.18
N LEU A 121 21.20 3.29 -19.55
CA LEU A 121 20.72 2.95 -20.89
C LEU A 121 19.99 4.14 -21.51
N LYS A 122 20.19 4.32 -22.82
CA LYS A 122 19.45 5.26 -23.65
C LYS A 122 18.67 4.50 -24.71
N ARG A 123 17.41 4.85 -24.88
CA ARG A 123 16.55 4.28 -25.92
C ARG A 123 17.05 4.64 -27.32
N VAL A 124 17.00 3.66 -28.22
CA VAL A 124 17.15 3.83 -29.65
C VAL A 124 15.91 3.30 -30.36
N GLY A 125 15.42 4.00 -31.37
CA GLY A 125 14.14 3.67 -32.00
C GLY A 125 12.92 4.23 -31.24
N GLU A 126 11.75 3.67 -31.56
CA GLU A 126 10.47 4.12 -30.95
C GLU A 126 10.30 3.59 -29.52
N ARG A 127 9.53 4.32 -28.71
CA ARG A 127 9.14 3.83 -27.36
C ARG A 127 8.37 2.52 -27.49
N GLY A 128 8.56 1.61 -26.56
CA GLY A 128 7.93 0.30 -26.59
C GLY A 128 8.61 -0.73 -27.49
N GLU A 129 9.61 -0.37 -28.32
CA GLU A 129 10.37 -1.36 -29.10
C GLU A 129 11.35 -2.19 -28.25
N GLY A 130 11.66 -1.74 -27.04
CA GLY A 130 12.58 -2.42 -26.13
C GLY A 130 14.05 -2.35 -26.56
N LYS A 131 14.43 -1.40 -27.42
CA LYS A 131 15.79 -1.24 -27.96
C LYS A 131 16.55 -0.15 -27.22
N PHE A 132 17.69 -0.51 -26.63
CA PHE A 132 18.52 0.40 -25.86
C PHE A 132 20.00 0.27 -26.23
N ILE A 133 20.77 1.33 -25.95
CA ILE A 133 22.23 1.31 -25.95
C ILE A 133 22.75 1.66 -24.56
N ARG A 134 23.89 1.08 -24.19
CA ARG A 134 24.62 1.49 -22.99
C ARG A 134 25.26 2.86 -23.22
N ILE A 135 25.14 3.75 -22.24
CA ILE A 135 25.80 5.05 -22.20
C ILE A 135 26.51 5.24 -20.88
N SER A 136 27.39 6.26 -20.75
CA SER A 136 27.99 6.62 -19.49
C SER A 136 27.01 7.39 -18.57
N TRP A 137 27.28 7.38 -17.27
CA TRP A 137 26.55 8.21 -16.33
C TRP A 137 26.63 9.70 -16.70
N ASP A 138 27.83 10.20 -17.06
CA ASP A 138 28.03 11.61 -17.43
C ASP A 138 27.17 11.99 -18.63
N GLN A 139 27.12 11.13 -19.65
CA GLN A 139 26.26 11.35 -20.82
C GLN A 139 24.78 11.34 -20.44
N ALA A 140 24.35 10.37 -19.64
CA ALA A 140 22.94 10.27 -19.20
C ALA A 140 22.51 11.52 -18.41
N ILE A 141 23.28 11.91 -17.44
CA ILE A 141 23.01 13.07 -16.58
C ILE A 141 23.02 14.37 -17.39
N ASP A 142 24.00 14.53 -18.29
CA ASP A 142 24.12 15.73 -19.13
C ASP A 142 22.89 15.89 -20.05
N GLU A 143 22.53 14.82 -20.79
CA GLU A 143 21.40 14.84 -21.72
C GLU A 143 20.04 15.03 -20.99
N ILE A 144 19.83 14.36 -19.84
CA ILE A 144 18.63 14.50 -19.03
C ILE A 144 18.50 15.93 -18.47
N ALA A 145 19.57 16.45 -17.87
CA ALA A 145 19.56 17.80 -17.28
C ALA A 145 19.30 18.87 -18.33
N LYS A 146 19.98 18.78 -19.48
CA LYS A 146 19.75 19.67 -20.62
C LYS A 146 18.28 19.66 -21.06
N LYS A 147 17.70 18.46 -21.26
CA LYS A 147 16.31 18.31 -21.69
C LYS A 147 15.32 18.85 -20.65
N LEU A 148 15.58 18.67 -19.35
CA LEU A 148 14.77 19.24 -18.29
C LEU A 148 14.76 20.77 -18.34
N VAL A 149 15.92 21.41 -18.53
CA VAL A 149 16.02 22.87 -18.63
C VAL A 149 15.36 23.41 -19.92
N GLU A 150 15.46 22.68 -21.05
CA GLU A 150 14.71 23.01 -22.28
C GLU A 150 13.19 22.95 -22.05
N ILE A 151 12.68 21.93 -21.36
CA ILE A 151 11.27 21.79 -21.00
C ILE A 151 10.85 22.92 -20.04
N LYS A 152 11.67 23.23 -19.04
CA LYS A 152 11.43 24.35 -18.12
C LYS A 152 11.31 25.69 -18.85
N LYS A 153 12.19 25.94 -19.81
CA LYS A 153 12.16 27.13 -20.68
C LYS A 153 10.88 27.20 -21.51
N LYS A 154 10.45 26.06 -22.06
CA LYS A 154 9.32 25.97 -22.99
C LYS A 154 7.96 26.02 -22.31
N TYR A 155 7.79 25.35 -21.18
CA TYR A 155 6.49 25.11 -20.54
C TYR A 155 6.39 25.58 -19.09
N GLY A 156 7.50 25.93 -18.45
CA GLY A 156 7.61 26.14 -17.02
C GLY A 156 8.07 24.87 -16.28
N PRO A 157 8.59 25.04 -15.05
CA PRO A 157 9.11 23.92 -14.26
C PRO A 157 8.00 22.91 -13.83
N GLU A 158 6.75 23.34 -13.72
CA GLU A 158 5.60 22.54 -13.38
C GLU A 158 5.28 21.44 -14.41
N ALA A 159 5.88 21.51 -15.60
CA ALA A 159 5.78 20.47 -16.64
C ALA A 159 6.56 19.18 -16.29
N LEU A 160 7.38 19.21 -15.24
CA LEU A 160 8.03 18.02 -14.66
C LEU A 160 7.11 17.36 -13.62
N LEU A 161 6.85 16.07 -13.75
CA LEU A 161 6.26 15.22 -12.73
C LEU A 161 7.27 14.13 -12.32
N THR A 162 7.53 14.00 -11.02
CA THR A 162 8.36 12.94 -10.45
C THR A 162 7.52 12.00 -9.62
N ASP A 163 7.49 10.73 -10.01
CA ASP A 163 6.75 9.66 -9.36
C ASP A 163 7.73 8.70 -8.69
N THR A 164 7.57 8.49 -7.40
CA THR A 164 8.56 7.75 -6.59
C THR A 164 8.00 6.47 -5.99
N GLY A 165 7.01 5.84 -6.52
CA GLY A 165 6.48 4.62 -5.94
C GLY A 165 6.23 4.72 -4.41
N ASP A 166 5.75 3.64 -3.82
CA ASP A 166 5.47 3.57 -2.36
C ASP A 166 6.69 3.00 -1.60
N VAL A 167 7.83 3.67 -1.70
CA VAL A 167 9.07 3.26 -1.01
C VAL A 167 9.73 4.43 -0.32
N THR A 168 10.56 4.14 0.67
CA THR A 168 11.42 5.12 1.34
C THR A 168 12.42 5.74 0.36
N ASP A 169 13.09 6.78 0.78
CA ASP A 169 14.06 7.56 -0.02
C ASP A 169 13.44 8.48 -1.08
N ARG A 170 12.12 8.54 -1.17
CA ARG A 170 11.41 9.47 -2.07
C ARG A 170 11.76 10.93 -1.81
N ASP A 171 12.05 11.28 -0.57
CA ASP A 171 12.29 12.65 -0.14
C ASP A 171 13.45 13.31 -0.91
N GLN A 172 14.48 12.55 -1.32
CA GLN A 172 15.59 13.05 -2.10
C GLN A 172 15.16 13.47 -3.51
N TYR A 173 14.32 12.67 -4.15
CA TYR A 173 13.77 12.95 -5.49
C TYR A 173 12.77 14.10 -5.45
N TRP A 174 11.91 14.12 -4.43
CA TRP A 174 10.98 15.22 -4.21
C TRP A 174 11.70 16.54 -3.95
N ARG A 175 12.78 16.49 -3.17
CA ARG A 175 13.62 17.65 -2.92
C ARG A 175 14.11 18.27 -4.22
N LEU A 176 14.66 17.46 -5.14
CA LEU A 176 15.11 17.95 -6.45
C LEU A 176 13.95 18.54 -7.26
N THR A 177 12.82 17.85 -7.31
CA THR A 177 11.63 18.30 -8.05
C THR A 177 11.12 19.66 -7.55
N PHE A 178 10.98 19.79 -6.23
CA PHE A 178 10.54 21.04 -5.61
C PHE A 178 11.55 22.17 -5.79
N ALA A 179 12.85 21.88 -5.69
CA ALA A 179 13.91 22.86 -5.92
C ALA A 179 13.97 23.31 -7.39
N PHE A 180 13.75 22.40 -8.34
CA PHE A 180 13.66 22.69 -9.76
C PHE A 180 12.50 23.65 -10.08
N GLY A 181 11.49 23.74 -9.23
CA GLY A 181 10.34 24.64 -9.34
C GLY A 181 9.03 23.94 -9.65
N SER A 182 9.01 22.61 -9.70
CA SER A 182 7.76 21.85 -9.88
C SER A 182 7.16 21.45 -8.52
N PRO A 183 5.86 21.65 -8.30
CA PRO A 183 5.16 21.10 -7.15
C PRO A 183 4.74 19.63 -7.35
N ASN A 184 4.92 19.07 -8.56
CA ASN A 184 4.36 17.80 -8.99
C ASN A 184 5.30 16.64 -8.64
N ALA A 185 5.60 16.47 -7.37
CA ALA A 185 6.29 15.31 -6.82
C ALA A 185 5.27 14.39 -6.14
N VAL A 186 5.09 13.18 -6.65
CA VAL A 186 3.99 12.28 -6.33
C VAL A 186 4.47 10.92 -5.81
N GLU A 187 3.57 10.23 -5.11
CA GLU A 187 3.75 8.86 -4.63
C GLU A 187 2.52 8.00 -4.99
N HIS A 188 2.63 6.69 -4.86
CA HIS A 188 1.54 5.77 -5.18
C HIS A 188 0.44 5.66 -4.10
N GLY A 189 0.32 6.62 -3.18
CA GLY A 189 -0.71 6.62 -2.13
C GLY A 189 -2.12 6.52 -2.68
N ALA A 190 -2.42 7.27 -3.73
CA ALA A 190 -3.75 7.28 -4.36
C ALA A 190 -4.15 5.94 -4.99
N ILE A 191 -3.19 5.18 -5.52
CA ILE A 191 -3.45 3.83 -6.06
C ILE A 191 -3.29 2.72 -5.03
N CYS A 192 -3.05 3.07 -3.76
CA CYS A 192 -2.79 2.15 -2.68
C CYS A 192 -3.98 2.05 -1.72
N ASP A 193 -4.07 2.95 -0.74
CA ASP A 193 -5.02 2.80 0.36
C ASP A 193 -5.83 4.06 0.70
N THR A 194 -5.85 5.04 -0.19
CA THR A 194 -6.52 6.33 0.05
C THR A 194 -7.97 6.21 0.48
N PRO A 195 -8.85 5.41 -0.15
CA PRO A 195 -10.23 5.29 0.32
C PRO A 195 -10.34 4.54 1.64
N ARG A 196 -9.45 3.57 1.90
CA ARG A 196 -9.39 2.94 3.21
C ARG A 196 -9.15 3.97 4.32
N ARG A 197 -8.35 5.00 4.02
CA ARG A 197 -7.99 6.08 4.94
C ARG A 197 -9.02 7.21 5.01
N HIS A 198 -10.03 7.20 4.15
CA HIS A 198 -10.93 8.34 3.99
C HIS A 198 -11.71 8.65 5.26
N GLY A 199 -12.42 7.67 5.83
CA GLY A 199 -13.13 7.82 7.08
C GLY A 199 -12.22 8.30 8.23
N PRO A 200 -11.09 7.61 8.51
CA PRO A 200 -10.12 8.07 9.50
C PRO A 200 -9.63 9.51 9.25
N LYS A 201 -9.39 9.88 7.99
CA LYS A 201 -8.91 11.22 7.63
C LYS A 201 -9.94 12.31 7.84
N LEU A 202 -11.21 12.04 7.52
CA LEU A 202 -12.31 12.99 7.73
C LEU A 202 -12.63 13.13 9.23
N ILE A 203 -12.77 12.02 9.93
CA ILE A 203 -13.38 11.98 11.25
C ILE A 203 -12.37 12.33 12.36
N VAL A 204 -11.13 11.85 12.24
CA VAL A 204 -10.11 12.06 13.30
C VAL A 204 -8.86 12.79 12.83
N ASN A 205 -8.81 13.20 11.55
CA ASN A 205 -7.59 13.64 10.91
C ASN A 205 -6.46 12.59 10.99
N GLY A 206 -6.86 11.33 11.07
CA GLY A 206 -6.00 10.18 11.21
C GLY A 206 -5.50 9.63 9.88
N LYS A 207 -5.04 8.37 9.91
CA LYS A 207 -4.50 7.74 8.73
C LYS A 207 -5.13 6.38 8.44
N ARG A 208 -5.00 5.42 9.35
CA ARG A 208 -5.52 4.05 9.21
C ARG A 208 -5.94 3.54 10.55
N TRP A 209 -6.97 2.74 10.55
CA TRP A 209 -7.37 2.01 11.72
C TRP A 209 -6.93 0.57 11.63
N GLU A 210 -6.31 0.10 12.68
CA GLU A 210 -5.78 -1.25 12.83
C GLU A 210 -6.32 -1.86 14.13
N PRO A 211 -6.43 -3.21 14.23
CA PRO A 211 -6.84 -3.83 15.47
C PRO A 211 -5.74 -3.67 16.53
N ASP A 212 -6.12 -3.35 17.73
CA ASP A 212 -5.19 -3.34 18.84
C ASP A 212 -4.98 -4.74 19.40
N ILE A 213 -4.23 -5.51 18.67
CA ILE A 213 -3.85 -6.88 19.01
C ILE A 213 -2.35 -6.98 19.22
N LEU A 214 -1.94 -7.33 20.42
CA LEU A 214 -0.55 -7.63 20.75
C LEU A 214 0.47 -6.50 20.58
N ARG A 215 0.10 -5.29 20.80
CA ARG A 215 1.09 -4.22 20.85
C ARG A 215 1.67 -4.11 22.25
N PRO A 216 2.98 -4.20 22.43
CA PRO A 216 3.58 -3.81 23.68
C PRO A 216 3.33 -2.32 23.89
N VAL A 217 2.50 -1.97 24.84
CA VAL A 217 2.28 -0.58 25.24
C VAL A 217 3.25 -0.27 26.37
N PRO A 218 4.18 0.66 26.20
CA PRO A 218 5.03 1.09 27.28
C PRO A 218 4.18 1.93 28.27
N VAL A 219 4.09 1.46 29.49
CA VAL A 219 3.44 2.20 30.59
C VAL A 219 4.51 2.56 31.59
N ARG A 220 4.69 3.85 31.88
CA ARG A 220 5.56 4.29 32.95
C ARG A 220 4.86 4.07 34.28
N MET A 221 5.48 3.27 35.11
CA MET A 221 5.00 2.97 36.47
C MET A 221 5.29 4.15 37.43
N PRO A 222 4.63 4.22 38.61
CA PRO A 222 4.86 5.24 39.60
C PRO A 222 6.31 5.32 40.12
N ASP A 223 7.05 4.23 40.02
CA ASP A 223 8.49 4.15 40.38
C ASP A 223 9.41 4.65 39.27
N GLY A 224 8.85 5.11 38.12
CA GLY A 224 9.59 5.59 36.97
C GLY A 224 10.00 4.49 36.01
N SER A 225 9.81 3.22 36.35
CA SER A 225 10.11 2.10 35.42
C SER A 225 9.13 2.07 34.26
N ILE A 226 9.55 1.48 33.13
CA ILE A 226 8.68 1.23 31.97
C ILE A 226 8.30 -0.24 31.98
N GLN A 227 7.03 -0.53 32.17
CA GLN A 227 6.46 -1.85 31.95
C GLN A 227 5.82 -1.92 30.56
N TRP A 228 6.07 -3.01 29.88
CA TRP A 228 5.44 -3.30 28.61
C TRP A 228 4.15 -4.06 28.83
N TYR A 229 3.04 -3.42 28.51
CA TYR A 229 1.72 -3.98 28.71
C TYR A 229 1.31 -4.78 27.47
N ASN A 230 1.25 -6.10 27.60
CA ASN A 230 0.84 -7.04 26.56
C ASN A 230 -0.52 -7.63 26.92
N LYS A 231 -1.60 -6.90 26.78
CA LYS A 231 -2.93 -7.40 27.07
C LYS A 231 -3.72 -7.63 25.78
N HIS A 232 -4.23 -8.85 25.65
CA HIS A 232 -5.05 -9.24 24.50
C HIS A 232 -6.51 -9.17 24.91
N ASP A 233 -7.08 -7.98 24.90
CA ASP A 233 -8.45 -7.78 25.38
C ASP A 233 -9.52 -7.98 24.28
N ALA A 234 -9.12 -8.08 23.01
CA ALA A 234 -10.06 -8.26 21.90
C ALA A 234 -10.96 -9.49 22.11
N LYS A 235 -12.26 -9.31 21.98
CA LYS A 235 -13.27 -10.38 22.04
C LYS A 235 -13.76 -10.77 20.65
N LEU A 236 -13.74 -9.83 19.70
CA LEU A 236 -14.14 -10.04 18.32
C LEU A 236 -13.26 -9.21 17.37
N ILE A 237 -12.75 -9.87 16.32
CA ILE A 237 -12.08 -9.18 15.22
C ILE A 237 -12.83 -9.54 13.94
N ILE A 238 -13.25 -8.53 13.18
CA ILE A 238 -13.91 -8.68 11.89
C ILE A 238 -13.01 -8.12 10.80
N TYR A 239 -12.45 -9.00 9.95
CA TYR A 239 -11.67 -8.63 8.78
C TYR A 239 -12.58 -8.54 7.54
N VAL A 240 -12.65 -7.38 6.91
CA VAL A 240 -13.47 -7.12 5.73
C VAL A 240 -12.59 -6.87 4.50
N GLY A 241 -12.63 -7.78 3.53
CA GLY A 241 -11.80 -7.69 2.32
C GLY A 241 -10.31 -7.60 2.62
N TRP A 242 -9.87 -8.14 3.74
CA TRP A 242 -8.48 -8.11 4.18
C TRP A 242 -7.98 -9.48 4.60
N ASN A 243 -6.86 -9.87 3.98
CA ASN A 243 -6.19 -11.14 4.25
C ASN A 243 -4.80 -10.90 4.87
N PRO A 244 -4.68 -10.57 6.17
CA PRO A 244 -3.40 -10.31 6.81
C PRO A 244 -2.42 -11.49 6.72
N PHE A 245 -2.91 -12.72 6.69
CA PHE A 245 -2.06 -13.91 6.61
C PHE A 245 -1.38 -14.11 5.24
N THR A 246 -1.85 -13.44 4.21
CA THR A 246 -1.23 -13.43 2.87
C THR A 246 -0.61 -12.09 2.53
N ALA A 247 -1.36 -11.01 2.71
CA ALA A 247 -0.96 -9.67 2.31
C ALA A 247 0.05 -9.04 3.27
N THR A 248 0.58 -9.78 4.20
CA THR A 248 1.40 -9.35 5.35
C THR A 248 2.17 -8.06 5.13
N ARG A 249 1.56 -6.94 5.42
CA ARG A 249 2.27 -5.69 5.65
C ARG A 249 2.76 -5.59 7.09
N ILE A 250 2.13 -6.35 7.99
CA ILE A 250 2.42 -6.33 9.41
C ILE A 250 2.35 -7.76 9.92
N VAL A 251 3.49 -8.41 10.12
CA VAL A 251 3.58 -9.78 10.66
C VAL A 251 2.93 -9.89 12.05
N TRP A 252 2.92 -8.80 12.79
CA TRP A 252 2.27 -8.69 14.09
C TRP A 252 0.77 -8.98 14.06
N GLU A 253 0.06 -8.58 13.03
CA GLU A 253 -1.38 -8.86 12.95
C GLU A 253 -1.65 -10.36 12.87
N ASN A 254 -0.78 -11.08 12.17
CA ASN A 254 -0.90 -12.52 12.07
C ASN A 254 -0.65 -13.17 13.43
N ILE A 255 0.47 -12.83 14.06
CA ILE A 255 0.84 -13.33 15.38
C ILE A 255 -0.21 -12.90 16.41
N GLY A 256 -0.62 -11.62 16.35
CA GLY A 256 -1.61 -11.05 17.26
C GLY A 256 -2.97 -11.73 17.17
N THR A 257 -3.45 -11.98 15.96
CA THR A 257 -4.73 -12.66 15.74
C THR A 257 -4.70 -14.10 16.29
N VAL A 258 -3.63 -14.84 16.00
CA VAL A 258 -3.47 -16.21 16.52
C VAL A 258 -3.44 -16.20 18.04
N ARG A 259 -2.69 -15.30 18.65
CA ARG A 259 -2.57 -15.21 20.11
C ARG A 259 -3.86 -14.71 20.77
N ALA A 260 -4.53 -13.70 20.21
CA ALA A 260 -5.82 -13.23 20.73
C ALA A 260 -6.85 -14.35 20.75
N LYS A 261 -6.87 -15.19 19.70
CA LYS A 261 -7.73 -16.36 19.62
C LYS A 261 -7.34 -17.44 20.63
N ALA A 262 -6.06 -17.78 20.72
CA ALA A 262 -5.57 -18.86 21.57
C ALA A 262 -5.54 -18.50 23.06
N GLU A 263 -5.17 -17.27 23.42
CA GLU A 263 -4.96 -16.83 24.78
C GLU A 263 -6.22 -16.19 25.42
N ASN A 264 -7.07 -15.58 24.59
CA ASN A 264 -8.23 -14.81 25.08
C ASN A 264 -9.59 -15.31 24.54
N GLY A 265 -9.61 -16.37 23.74
CA GLY A 265 -10.84 -16.89 23.13
C GLY A 265 -11.50 -15.88 22.17
N CYS A 266 -10.73 -14.96 21.59
CA CYS A 266 -11.21 -13.97 20.64
C CYS A 266 -11.84 -14.65 19.44
N LYS A 267 -13.07 -14.25 19.07
CA LYS A 267 -13.67 -14.67 17.80
C LYS A 267 -13.06 -13.90 16.65
N VAL A 268 -12.84 -14.58 15.54
CA VAL A 268 -12.36 -14.01 14.29
C VAL A 268 -13.38 -14.27 13.19
N TYR A 269 -13.88 -13.20 12.58
CA TYR A 269 -14.77 -13.26 11.43
C TYR A 269 -14.09 -12.69 10.19
N VAL A 270 -14.33 -13.33 9.05
CA VAL A 270 -13.81 -12.87 7.76
C VAL A 270 -14.96 -12.67 6.79
N ILE A 271 -15.05 -11.47 6.25
CA ILE A 271 -16.03 -11.06 5.24
C ILE A 271 -15.23 -10.83 3.95
N ASP A 272 -15.36 -11.75 2.99
CA ASP A 272 -14.58 -11.72 1.74
C ASP A 272 -15.28 -12.60 0.69
N PRO A 273 -15.32 -12.20 -0.60
CA PRO A 273 -15.84 -13.08 -1.67
C PRO A 273 -15.06 -14.39 -1.83
N GLY A 274 -13.77 -14.39 -1.42
CA GLY A 274 -12.88 -15.54 -1.45
C GLY A 274 -12.57 -16.08 -0.06
N PHE A 275 -12.50 -17.41 0.07
CA PHE A 275 -12.00 -18.07 1.28
C PHE A 275 -10.48 -17.91 1.37
N SER A 276 -10.04 -16.90 2.12
CA SER A 276 -8.63 -16.51 2.23
C SER A 276 -7.87 -17.31 3.28
N ASN A 277 -6.53 -17.16 3.32
CA ASN A 277 -5.72 -17.80 4.37
C ASN A 277 -6.13 -17.32 5.78
N THR A 278 -6.57 -16.06 5.91
CA THR A 278 -7.11 -15.58 7.18
C THR A 278 -8.43 -16.27 7.52
N ALA A 279 -9.24 -16.62 6.53
CA ALA A 279 -10.49 -17.34 6.73
C ALA A 279 -10.27 -18.77 7.27
N THR A 280 -9.09 -19.37 7.06
CA THR A 280 -8.77 -20.68 7.66
C THR A 280 -8.70 -20.67 9.18
N LEU A 281 -8.47 -19.49 9.79
CA LEU A 281 -8.47 -19.29 11.25
C LEU A 281 -9.77 -18.68 11.77
N ALA A 282 -10.66 -18.26 10.88
CA ALA A 282 -11.90 -17.64 11.26
C ALA A 282 -12.88 -18.63 11.92
N ASP A 283 -13.65 -18.12 12.89
CA ASP A 283 -14.77 -18.85 13.45
C ASP A 283 -15.95 -18.88 12.47
N LYS A 284 -16.03 -17.88 11.58
CA LYS A 284 -16.96 -17.86 10.46
C LYS A 284 -16.42 -17.03 9.30
N TRP A 285 -16.63 -17.54 8.09
CA TRP A 285 -16.43 -16.83 6.83
C TRP A 285 -17.81 -16.44 6.25
N PHE A 286 -17.91 -15.19 5.81
CA PHE A 286 -19.10 -14.60 5.19
C PHE A 286 -18.78 -14.25 3.73
N PRO A 287 -19.22 -15.06 2.77
CA PRO A 287 -18.93 -14.87 1.33
C PRO A 287 -19.77 -13.73 0.74
N ILE A 288 -19.39 -12.51 1.01
CA ILE A 288 -20.09 -11.32 0.51
C ILE A 288 -19.93 -11.16 -1.02
N ARG A 289 -20.86 -10.51 -1.70
CA ARG A 289 -20.66 -10.03 -3.07
C ARG A 289 -19.69 -8.86 -3.09
N ALA A 290 -18.81 -8.82 -4.10
CA ALA A 290 -17.83 -7.74 -4.21
C ALA A 290 -18.51 -6.37 -4.38
N GLY A 291 -17.95 -5.32 -3.74
CA GLY A 291 -18.46 -3.95 -3.81
C GLY A 291 -19.74 -3.68 -3.01
N THR A 292 -20.10 -4.57 -2.07
CA THR A 292 -21.29 -4.41 -1.22
C THR A 292 -20.93 -4.24 0.27
N ASP A 293 -19.70 -3.86 0.57
CA ASP A 293 -19.24 -3.64 1.95
C ASP A 293 -19.97 -2.47 2.62
N ALA A 294 -20.19 -1.38 1.86
CA ALA A 294 -20.95 -0.23 2.35
C ALA A 294 -22.40 -0.62 2.68
N ASP A 295 -23.01 -1.50 1.87
CA ASP A 295 -24.36 -2.02 2.07
C ASP A 295 -24.46 -2.81 3.38
N LEU A 296 -23.48 -3.67 3.64
CA LEU A 296 -23.41 -4.43 4.88
C LEU A 296 -23.26 -3.50 6.10
N PHE A 297 -22.33 -2.54 6.04
CA PHE A 297 -22.10 -1.63 7.16
C PHE A 297 -23.32 -0.72 7.42
N ALA A 298 -24.01 -0.27 6.38
CA ALA A 298 -25.22 0.52 6.53
C ALA A 298 -26.35 -0.28 7.20
N ALA A 299 -26.52 -1.55 6.82
CA ALA A 299 -27.52 -2.43 7.46
C ALA A 299 -27.16 -2.76 8.91
N MET A 300 -25.88 -3.03 9.20
CA MET A 300 -25.41 -3.23 10.58
C MET A 300 -25.65 -1.98 11.43
N LEU A 301 -25.37 -0.79 10.90
CA LEU A 301 -25.62 0.48 11.60
C LEU A 301 -27.11 0.69 11.86
N ARG A 302 -27.97 0.45 10.85
CA ARG A 302 -29.43 0.56 11.02
C ARG A 302 -29.94 -0.42 12.08
N TYR A 303 -29.50 -1.68 12.03
CA TYR A 303 -29.88 -2.69 13.03
C TYR A 303 -29.49 -2.26 14.44
N ILE A 304 -28.25 -1.79 14.64
CA ILE A 304 -27.76 -1.29 15.93
C ILE A 304 -28.64 -0.13 16.42
N LEU A 305 -28.97 0.84 15.55
CA LEU A 305 -29.79 2.00 15.91
C LEU A 305 -31.24 1.65 16.25
N GLU A 306 -31.83 0.62 15.60
CA GLU A 306 -33.22 0.19 15.82
C GLU A 306 -33.36 -0.72 17.04
N HIS A 307 -32.31 -1.46 17.42
CA HIS A 307 -32.40 -2.49 18.47
C HIS A 307 -31.58 -2.15 19.72
N ASP A 308 -30.91 -0.99 19.76
CA ASP A 308 -30.17 -0.57 20.95
C ASP A 308 -31.11 -0.39 22.14
N ASN A 309 -30.75 -0.98 23.27
CA ASN A 309 -31.46 -0.82 24.51
C ASN A 309 -30.46 -0.68 25.68
N PRO A 310 -30.22 0.53 26.17
CA PRO A 310 -29.29 0.77 27.28
C PRO A 310 -29.62 0.05 28.57
N GLN A 311 -30.85 -0.42 28.75
CA GLN A 311 -31.33 -1.15 29.94
C GLN A 311 -31.13 -2.67 29.82
N ASP A 312 -30.82 -3.19 28.63
CA ASP A 312 -30.58 -4.60 28.38
C ASP A 312 -29.10 -4.85 28.03
N PRO A 313 -28.30 -5.46 28.91
CA PRO A 313 -26.87 -5.73 28.64
C PRO A 313 -26.61 -6.49 27.33
N ASN A 314 -27.58 -7.28 26.85
CA ASN A 314 -27.49 -8.02 25.59
C ASN A 314 -27.84 -7.17 24.36
N ARG A 315 -28.29 -5.93 24.56
CA ARG A 315 -28.65 -4.98 23.51
C ARG A 315 -28.05 -3.59 23.72
N GLN A 316 -27.15 -3.44 24.66
CA GLN A 316 -26.42 -2.20 24.88
C GLN A 316 -25.33 -2.03 23.82
N TYR A 317 -25.74 -1.68 22.60
CA TYR A 317 -24.86 -1.55 21.48
C TYR A 317 -24.09 -0.24 21.46
N ILE A 318 -24.79 0.87 21.77
CA ILE A 318 -24.29 2.23 21.62
C ILE A 318 -23.61 2.71 22.93
N ASN A 319 -22.45 3.28 22.78
CA ASN A 319 -21.76 3.98 23.86
C ASN A 319 -22.09 5.48 23.81
N TYR A 320 -23.14 5.88 24.50
CA TYR A 320 -23.62 7.27 24.53
C TYR A 320 -22.60 8.21 25.17
N GLU A 321 -21.82 7.75 26.14
CA GLU A 321 -20.77 8.57 26.78
C GLU A 321 -19.71 9.00 25.75
N VAL A 322 -19.29 8.09 24.86
CA VAL A 322 -18.37 8.40 23.76
C VAL A 322 -18.97 9.43 22.83
N ILE A 323 -20.25 9.26 22.48
CA ILE A 323 -20.95 10.18 21.56
C ILE A 323 -21.02 11.58 22.16
N GLU A 324 -21.47 11.71 23.39
CA GLU A 324 -21.67 13.01 24.08
C GLU A 324 -20.34 13.76 24.30
N LYS A 325 -19.31 13.03 24.75
CA LYS A 325 -18.03 13.66 25.10
C LYS A 325 -17.14 13.93 23.91
N TYR A 326 -17.10 13.03 22.92
CA TYR A 326 -16.05 13.03 21.90
C TYR A 326 -16.53 13.21 20.48
N VAL A 327 -17.81 13.06 20.17
CA VAL A 327 -18.33 13.16 18.80
C VAL A 327 -18.96 14.54 18.57
N GLU A 328 -18.69 15.10 17.39
CA GLU A 328 -19.33 16.31 16.87
C GLU A 328 -20.10 15.95 15.61
N GLY A 329 -21.31 16.52 15.45
CA GLY A 329 -22.15 16.33 14.28
C GLY A 329 -22.90 15.00 14.26
N TRP A 330 -23.09 14.34 15.42
CA TRP A 330 -23.84 13.07 15.50
C TRP A 330 -25.30 13.22 15.07
N SER A 331 -25.97 14.27 15.51
CA SER A 331 -27.38 14.50 15.18
C SER A 331 -27.59 14.70 13.69
N GLU A 332 -26.74 15.52 13.06
CA GLU A 332 -26.78 15.78 11.62
C GLU A 332 -26.45 14.51 10.82
N PHE A 333 -25.47 13.73 11.27
CA PHE A 333 -25.15 12.45 10.66
C PHE A 333 -26.33 11.48 10.71
N LEU A 334 -26.94 11.35 11.89
CA LEU A 334 -28.06 10.46 12.12
C LEU A 334 -29.30 10.85 11.28
N GLU A 335 -29.61 12.15 11.21
CA GLU A 335 -30.69 12.67 10.38
C GLU A 335 -30.45 12.36 8.90
N ALA A 336 -29.24 12.65 8.40
CA ALA A 336 -28.86 12.37 7.03
C ALA A 336 -28.90 10.86 6.71
N PHE A 337 -28.44 10.00 7.64
CA PHE A 337 -28.50 8.56 7.49
C PHE A 337 -29.95 8.06 7.49
N LYS A 338 -30.78 8.50 8.42
CA LYS A 338 -32.21 8.13 8.51
C LYS A 338 -33.04 8.63 7.32
N SER A 339 -32.60 9.70 6.65
CA SER A 339 -33.30 10.21 5.45
C SER A 339 -33.37 9.20 4.29
N TRP A 340 -32.59 8.12 4.37
CA TRP A 340 -32.61 7.02 3.40
C TRP A 340 -33.56 5.88 3.77
N TRP A 341 -33.99 5.76 5.02
CA TRP A 341 -34.69 4.58 5.54
C TRP A 341 -36.01 4.27 4.84
N ASP A 342 -36.73 5.31 4.40
CA ASP A 342 -38.02 5.15 3.72
C ASP A 342 -37.88 5.15 2.19
N LYS A 343 -36.70 5.42 1.66
CA LYS A 343 -36.49 5.32 0.20
C LYS A 343 -36.46 3.86 -0.22
N ILE A 344 -36.94 3.61 -1.42
CA ILE A 344 -36.96 2.28 -2.05
C ILE A 344 -35.77 2.19 -2.99
N ASP A 345 -34.98 1.16 -2.82
CA ASP A 345 -33.87 0.83 -3.72
C ASP A 345 -34.46 0.33 -5.08
N PRO A 346 -34.12 0.98 -6.20
CA PRO A 346 -34.65 0.61 -7.50
C PRO A 346 -34.17 -0.76 -8.01
N VAL A 347 -33.12 -1.32 -7.47
CA VAL A 347 -32.58 -2.63 -7.87
C VAL A 347 -33.27 -3.75 -7.14
N THR A 348 -33.50 -3.61 -5.83
CA THR A 348 -34.04 -4.68 -4.99
C THR A 348 -35.51 -4.52 -4.67
N GLY A 349 -36.11 -3.34 -4.87
CA GLY A 349 -37.46 -3.01 -4.46
C GLY A 349 -37.67 -2.98 -2.94
N LYS A 350 -36.60 -2.95 -2.14
CA LYS A 350 -36.63 -2.93 -0.68
C LYS A 350 -36.27 -1.54 -0.13
N LYS A 351 -36.68 -1.28 1.12
CA LYS A 351 -36.21 -0.05 1.83
C LYS A 351 -34.73 -0.12 2.11
N TYR A 352 -34.03 0.98 1.87
CA TYR A 352 -32.59 1.06 2.10
C TYR A 352 -32.20 0.69 3.54
N PHE A 353 -31.08 0.00 3.65
CA PHE A 353 -30.38 -0.38 4.88
C PHE A 353 -31.12 -1.38 5.77
N THR A 354 -32.28 -1.95 5.33
CA THR A 354 -32.94 -3.08 6.03
C THR A 354 -32.11 -4.36 5.86
N LEU A 355 -32.34 -5.35 6.74
CA LEU A 355 -31.68 -6.66 6.61
C LEU A 355 -32.04 -7.35 5.28
N GLU A 356 -33.32 -7.26 4.85
CA GLU A 356 -33.82 -7.81 3.59
C GLU A 356 -33.21 -7.12 2.37
N TRP A 357 -32.95 -5.81 2.46
CA TRP A 357 -32.22 -5.06 1.43
C TRP A 357 -30.78 -5.49 1.35
N ALA A 358 -30.10 -5.60 2.49
CA ALA A 358 -28.72 -6.02 2.55
C ALA A 358 -28.53 -7.46 2.10
N GLU A 359 -29.42 -8.38 2.46
CA GLU A 359 -29.43 -9.76 1.95
C GLU A 359 -29.51 -9.80 0.42
N ALA A 360 -30.42 -9.04 -0.17
CA ALA A 360 -30.60 -8.98 -1.61
C ALA A 360 -29.35 -8.44 -2.34
N ARG A 361 -28.67 -7.45 -1.76
CA ARG A 361 -27.49 -6.81 -2.35
C ARG A 361 -26.19 -7.56 -2.07
N THR A 362 -25.97 -7.94 -0.82
CA THR A 362 -24.71 -8.59 -0.38
C THR A 362 -24.68 -10.09 -0.69
N GLY A 363 -25.85 -10.71 -0.80
CA GLY A 363 -26.00 -12.16 -0.93
C GLY A 363 -25.61 -12.94 0.32
N LEU A 364 -25.50 -12.27 1.48
CA LEU A 364 -25.41 -12.91 2.78
C LEU A 364 -26.83 -13.14 3.32
N PRO A 365 -27.12 -14.27 3.98
CA PRO A 365 -28.38 -14.47 4.66
C PRO A 365 -28.62 -13.36 5.71
N ARG A 366 -29.85 -12.89 5.84
CA ARG A 366 -30.19 -11.83 6.80
C ARG A 366 -29.83 -12.20 8.24
N GLU A 367 -29.95 -13.48 8.61
CA GLU A 367 -29.59 -14.00 9.92
C GLU A 367 -28.09 -13.83 10.20
N ASP A 368 -27.27 -13.91 9.17
CA ASP A 368 -25.83 -13.69 9.25
C ASP A 368 -25.51 -12.21 9.41
N ILE A 369 -26.23 -11.31 8.73
CA ILE A 369 -26.07 -9.87 8.86
C ILE A 369 -26.52 -9.41 10.26
N GLU A 370 -27.66 -9.92 10.71
CA GLU A 370 -28.17 -9.69 12.07
C GLU A 370 -27.16 -10.14 13.12
N LYS A 371 -26.64 -11.37 12.99
CA LYS A 371 -25.62 -11.91 13.89
C LYS A 371 -24.37 -11.05 13.94
N LEU A 372 -23.87 -10.60 12.77
CA LEU A 372 -22.70 -9.72 12.70
C LEU A 372 -22.94 -8.41 13.44
N ALA A 373 -24.10 -7.76 13.22
CA ALA A 373 -24.44 -6.51 13.87
C ALA A 373 -24.62 -6.68 15.39
N HIS A 374 -25.32 -7.72 15.81
CA HIS A 374 -25.55 -8.02 17.23
C HIS A 374 -24.23 -8.32 17.96
N GLU A 375 -23.46 -9.28 17.46
CA GLU A 375 -22.22 -9.69 18.13
C GLU A 375 -21.19 -8.56 18.16
N PHE A 376 -21.07 -7.75 17.08
CA PHE A 376 -20.21 -6.58 17.08
C PHE A 376 -20.66 -5.52 18.11
N GLY A 377 -21.95 -5.38 18.32
CA GLY A 377 -22.51 -4.45 19.31
C GLY A 377 -22.29 -4.87 20.76
N VAL A 378 -22.28 -6.19 21.08
CA VAL A 378 -22.19 -6.68 22.46
C VAL A 378 -20.85 -7.27 22.83
N MET A 379 -20.10 -7.84 21.91
CA MET A 379 -18.79 -8.46 22.18
C MET A 379 -17.68 -7.39 22.18
N LYS A 380 -17.58 -6.63 23.27
CA LYS A 380 -16.60 -5.54 23.43
C LYS A 380 -15.44 -5.97 24.34
N PRO A 381 -14.20 -5.54 24.05
CA PRO A 381 -13.73 -4.78 22.89
C PRO A 381 -13.79 -5.57 21.57
N ALA A 382 -14.15 -4.89 20.49
CA ALA A 382 -14.19 -5.47 19.16
C ALA A 382 -13.43 -4.59 18.14
N ALA A 383 -12.97 -5.20 17.04
CA ALA A 383 -12.32 -4.49 15.97
C ALA A 383 -12.99 -4.84 14.63
N LEU A 384 -13.66 -3.88 14.01
CA LEU A 384 -14.11 -3.95 12.62
C LEU A 384 -13.10 -3.24 11.74
N ILE A 385 -12.43 -3.97 10.86
CA ILE A 385 -11.34 -3.46 10.02
C ILE A 385 -11.49 -3.88 8.59
N TRP A 386 -11.14 -3.00 7.68
CA TRP A 386 -11.31 -3.20 6.24
C TRP A 386 -10.02 -3.07 5.47
N GLY A 387 -9.95 -3.83 4.38
CA GLY A 387 -8.79 -3.92 3.52
C GLY A 387 -8.63 -2.73 2.58
N MET A 388 -7.53 -2.76 1.86
CA MET A 388 -7.18 -1.81 0.84
C MET A 388 -7.89 -2.13 -0.49
N GLN A 389 -7.94 -3.41 -0.87
CA GLN A 389 -8.58 -3.84 -2.12
C GLN A 389 -10.11 -3.83 -2.02
N SER A 390 -10.65 -4.18 -0.88
CA SER A 390 -12.07 -4.11 -0.56
C SER A 390 -12.23 -3.64 0.89
N PRO A 391 -13.00 -2.62 1.15
CA PRO A 391 -13.78 -1.80 0.23
C PRO A 391 -12.97 -0.74 -0.54
N GLY A 392 -11.67 -0.61 -0.26
CA GLY A 392 -10.86 0.52 -0.66
C GLY A 392 -10.82 0.82 -2.18
N HIS A 393 -10.81 -0.18 -3.06
CA HIS A 393 -10.73 0.01 -4.50
C HIS A 393 -12.09 -0.11 -5.22
N HIS A 394 -13.20 -0.07 -4.46
CA HIS A 394 -14.52 0.13 -5.02
C HIS A 394 -14.85 1.61 -5.17
N TYR A 395 -15.65 1.96 -6.15
CA TYR A 395 -16.05 3.34 -6.43
C TYR A 395 -16.73 4.01 -5.22
N ASN A 396 -17.52 3.27 -4.46
CA ASN A 396 -18.18 3.70 -3.21
C ASN A 396 -17.39 3.34 -1.92
N GLY A 397 -16.12 2.95 -2.03
CA GLY A 397 -15.28 2.57 -0.89
C GLY A 397 -15.15 3.65 0.20
N TYR A 398 -15.34 4.90 -0.17
CA TYR A 398 -15.38 6.03 0.77
C TYR A 398 -16.53 5.93 1.76
N VAL A 399 -17.70 5.54 1.27
CA VAL A 399 -18.90 5.34 2.11
C VAL A 399 -18.65 4.21 3.10
N ALA A 400 -18.13 3.08 2.63
CA ALA A 400 -17.75 1.97 3.50
C ALA A 400 -16.73 2.38 4.58
N SER A 401 -15.72 3.18 4.21
CA SER A 401 -14.72 3.67 5.15
C SER A 401 -15.32 4.56 6.25
N ILE A 402 -16.23 5.46 5.90
CA ILE A 402 -16.94 6.30 6.87
C ILE A 402 -17.81 5.45 7.80
N LEU A 403 -18.63 4.55 7.24
CA LEU A 403 -19.53 3.69 8.02
C LEU A 403 -18.77 2.75 8.96
N GLY A 404 -17.65 2.18 8.50
CA GLY A 404 -16.77 1.37 9.34
C GLY A 404 -16.21 2.15 10.53
N CYS A 405 -15.84 3.42 10.31
CA CYS A 405 -15.43 4.30 11.42
C CYS A 405 -16.60 4.57 12.39
N VAL A 406 -17.76 4.93 11.86
CA VAL A 406 -18.95 5.21 12.68
C VAL A 406 -19.31 4.02 13.55
N LEU A 407 -19.35 2.80 12.98
CA LEU A 407 -19.62 1.57 13.73
C LEU A 407 -18.66 1.38 14.89
N ASN A 408 -17.34 1.51 14.69
CA ASN A 408 -16.35 1.38 15.77
C ASN A 408 -16.49 2.49 16.83
N ILE A 409 -16.80 3.72 16.41
CA ILE A 409 -16.95 4.86 17.34
C ILE A 409 -18.17 4.68 18.22
N ILE A 410 -19.36 4.50 17.63
CA ILE A 410 -20.62 4.48 18.39
C ILE A 410 -20.75 3.28 19.32
N THR A 411 -20.09 2.17 18.98
CA THR A 411 -20.03 0.99 19.86
C THR A 411 -18.95 1.11 20.95
N GLY A 412 -18.17 2.19 20.94
CA GLY A 412 -17.12 2.44 21.92
C GLY A 412 -15.86 1.61 21.73
N ASN A 413 -15.64 1.06 20.52
CA ASN A 413 -14.49 0.21 20.20
C ASN A 413 -13.27 0.98 19.68
N PHE A 414 -13.37 2.30 19.54
CA PHE A 414 -12.28 3.14 19.06
C PHE A 414 -11.35 3.59 20.17
N GLU A 415 -10.03 3.44 19.95
CA GLU A 415 -8.94 3.85 20.87
C GLU A 415 -9.06 3.22 22.27
N ILE A 416 -9.39 1.93 22.32
CA ILE A 416 -9.37 1.13 23.54
C ILE A 416 -8.53 -0.14 23.35
N PRO A 417 -7.95 -0.72 24.42
CA PRO A 417 -7.29 -2.01 24.34
C PRO A 417 -8.21 -3.08 23.76
N GLY A 418 -7.73 -3.79 22.73
CA GLY A 418 -8.50 -4.81 22.04
C GLY A 418 -9.53 -4.29 21.03
N GLY A 419 -9.68 -3.00 20.89
CA GLY A 419 -10.50 -2.35 19.87
C GLY A 419 -9.70 -1.96 18.62
N VAL A 420 -10.02 -0.81 18.04
CA VAL A 420 -9.29 -0.23 16.91
C VAL A 420 -8.53 1.02 17.32
N ILE A 421 -7.35 1.20 16.74
CA ILE A 421 -6.51 2.37 16.95
C ILE A 421 -6.09 3.00 15.63
N ASP A 422 -5.80 4.30 15.67
CA ASP A 422 -5.21 5.01 14.54
C ASP A 422 -3.69 4.87 14.55
N THR A 423 -3.11 4.51 13.41
CA THR A 423 -1.73 3.99 13.34
C THR A 423 -0.63 5.00 13.06
N GLU A 424 -0.89 6.28 12.96
CA GLU A 424 0.18 7.22 12.64
C GLU A 424 0.88 7.77 13.89
N ILE A 425 1.86 7.04 14.44
CA ILE A 425 2.46 7.39 15.74
C ILE A 425 3.75 8.20 15.61
N VAL A 426 4.69 7.84 14.77
CA VAL A 426 5.94 8.59 14.55
C VAL A 426 6.25 8.65 13.06
N LYS A 427 6.69 9.81 12.59
CA LYS A 427 7.27 9.94 11.24
C LYS A 427 8.65 10.58 11.35
N SER A 428 9.66 9.79 11.07
CA SER A 428 11.04 10.25 10.99
C SER A 428 11.26 11.24 9.85
N SER A 429 10.57 11.07 8.73
CA SER A 429 10.95 11.67 7.45
C SER A 429 10.21 12.94 7.06
N LYS A 430 9.20 13.38 7.78
CA LYS A 430 8.33 14.49 7.30
C LYS A 430 8.48 15.82 8.03
N GLY A 431 9.53 15.95 8.81
CA GLY A 431 9.89 17.21 9.45
C GLY A 431 11.10 17.84 8.76
N GLY A 432 11.10 19.12 8.57
CA GLY A 432 12.25 19.92 8.22
C GLY A 432 12.63 20.01 6.75
N THR A 433 13.85 20.46 6.55
CA THR A 433 14.38 20.88 5.24
C THR A 433 14.78 19.71 4.36
N ALA A 434 14.99 18.50 4.92
CA ALA A 434 15.40 17.33 4.16
C ALA A 434 14.44 16.94 3.03
N THR A 435 13.12 17.05 3.26
CA THR A 435 12.10 16.74 2.24
C THR A 435 12.00 17.75 1.09
N GLY A 436 12.63 18.90 1.22
CA GLY A 436 12.52 19.98 0.25
C GLY A 436 11.18 20.71 0.21
N LYS A 437 10.25 20.43 1.13
CA LYS A 437 8.92 21.07 1.15
C LYS A 437 8.95 22.58 1.32
N GLN A 438 10.00 23.13 1.94
CA GLN A 438 10.23 24.57 2.00
C GLN A 438 10.31 25.22 0.61
N PHE A 439 10.79 24.46 -0.40
CA PHE A 439 10.83 24.99 -1.77
C PHE A 439 9.45 25.20 -2.36
N ASN A 440 8.46 24.35 -2.00
CA ASN A 440 7.07 24.55 -2.41
C ASN A 440 6.39 25.80 -1.79
N LYS A 441 6.96 26.33 -0.71
CA LYS A 441 6.49 27.57 -0.07
C LYS A 441 7.09 28.84 -0.69
N ARG A 442 8.03 28.71 -1.65
CA ARG A 442 8.55 29.86 -2.39
C ARG A 442 7.42 30.52 -3.16
N LYS A 443 7.42 31.86 -3.18
CA LYS A 443 6.56 32.62 -4.05
C LYS A 443 7.08 32.56 -5.49
N VAL A 444 6.21 32.25 -6.39
CA VAL A 444 6.49 32.19 -7.83
C VAL A 444 5.50 33.07 -8.58
N LYS A 445 5.91 33.62 -9.72
CA LYS A 445 5.10 34.47 -10.56
C LYS A 445 4.70 33.75 -11.83
N ARG A 446 3.44 33.96 -12.26
CA ARG A 446 2.93 33.50 -13.55
C ARG A 446 2.06 34.56 -14.17
N ILE A 447 2.12 34.69 -15.49
CA ILE A 447 1.21 35.58 -16.24
C ILE A 447 -0.03 34.77 -16.59
N ILE A 448 -1.16 35.20 -16.06
CA ILE A 448 -2.46 34.59 -16.26
C ILE A 448 -3.38 35.59 -16.94
N ASN A 449 -3.79 35.33 -18.18
CA ASN A 449 -4.62 36.26 -18.99
C ASN A 449 -4.06 37.69 -19.03
N GLY A 450 -2.73 37.81 -19.14
CA GLY A 450 -2.03 39.11 -19.21
C GLY A 450 -1.74 39.77 -17.86
N VAL A 451 -2.17 39.17 -16.73
CA VAL A 451 -1.94 39.70 -15.38
C VAL A 451 -0.87 38.85 -14.67
N GLU A 452 0.10 39.53 -14.06
CA GLU A 452 1.08 38.84 -13.20
C GLU A 452 0.43 38.45 -11.87
N VAL A 453 0.47 37.16 -11.56
CA VAL A 453 -0.02 36.58 -10.31
C VAL A 453 1.17 36.00 -9.54
N GLU A 454 1.29 36.32 -8.26
CA GLU A 454 2.31 35.84 -7.36
C GLU A 454 1.68 35.01 -6.22
N ALA A 455 2.09 33.76 -6.06
CA ALA A 455 1.66 32.90 -4.96
C ALA A 455 2.69 31.79 -4.70
N GLU A 456 2.46 30.98 -3.66
CA GLU A 456 3.31 29.83 -3.34
C GLU A 456 3.31 28.79 -4.49
N GLN A 457 4.48 28.21 -4.77
CA GLN A 457 4.68 27.21 -5.81
C GLN A 457 3.72 26.02 -5.69
N GLU A 458 3.38 25.58 -4.47
CA GLU A 458 2.43 24.49 -4.24
C GLU A 458 1.04 24.74 -4.86
N LYS A 459 0.68 25.99 -5.11
CA LYS A 459 -0.59 26.36 -5.74
C LYS A 459 -0.64 26.07 -7.25
N LEU A 460 0.48 25.58 -7.82
CA LEU A 460 0.55 25.08 -9.20
C LEU A 460 0.35 23.57 -9.30
N HIS A 461 0.07 22.88 -8.19
CA HIS A 461 -0.08 21.42 -8.16
C HIS A 461 -1.27 20.95 -9.02
N TYR A 462 -1.01 20.00 -9.92
CA TYR A 462 -1.96 19.54 -10.93
C TYR A 462 -3.28 19.01 -10.39
N ALA A 463 -3.24 18.23 -9.31
CA ALA A 463 -4.44 17.61 -8.77
C ALA A 463 -5.28 18.60 -7.97
N TRP A 464 -4.71 19.22 -6.95
CA TRP A 464 -5.45 20.04 -5.98
C TRP A 464 -6.02 21.31 -6.56
N TYR A 465 -5.35 21.88 -7.55
CA TYR A 465 -5.80 23.11 -8.23
C TYR A 465 -6.29 22.84 -9.66
N GLY A 466 -6.18 21.60 -10.15
CA GLY A 466 -6.71 21.14 -11.44
C GLY A 466 -8.11 20.53 -11.30
N ASP A 467 -8.21 19.20 -11.40
CA ASP A 467 -9.50 18.49 -11.46
C ASP A 467 -9.95 17.83 -10.13
N TRP A 468 -9.05 17.74 -9.15
CA TRP A 468 -9.26 16.96 -7.93
C TRP A 468 -9.07 17.80 -6.64
N PRO A 469 -9.90 18.84 -6.42
CA PRO A 469 -9.70 19.79 -5.31
C PRO A 469 -9.81 19.13 -3.93
N ALA A 470 -10.48 18.01 -3.80
CA ALA A 470 -10.63 17.26 -2.55
C ALA A 470 -9.60 16.13 -2.38
N ALA A 471 -8.73 15.90 -3.36
CA ALA A 471 -7.67 14.92 -3.23
C ALA A 471 -6.64 15.36 -2.18
N TRP A 472 -6.30 14.51 -1.24
CA TRP A 472 -5.19 14.75 -0.32
C TRP A 472 -3.99 13.84 -0.56
N ASP A 473 -4.10 12.94 -1.53
CA ASP A 473 -3.01 12.17 -2.14
C ASP A 473 -2.96 12.46 -3.64
N ASP A 474 -1.85 12.09 -4.26
CA ASP A 474 -1.59 12.35 -5.66
C ASP A 474 -2.40 11.45 -6.60
N VAL A 475 -2.92 11.99 -7.67
CA VAL A 475 -3.81 11.29 -8.61
C VAL A 475 -3.01 10.73 -9.80
N VAL A 476 -2.12 9.78 -9.54
CA VAL A 476 -1.26 9.16 -10.59
C VAL A 476 -2.09 8.43 -11.66
N GLY A 477 -3.25 7.89 -11.30
CA GLY A 477 -4.17 7.27 -12.24
C GLY A 477 -4.65 8.20 -13.37
N ASP A 478 -4.56 9.51 -13.19
CA ASP A 478 -4.95 10.53 -14.18
C ASP A 478 -3.80 10.95 -15.12
N LEU A 479 -2.60 10.43 -14.92
CA LEU A 479 -1.41 10.76 -15.72
C LEU A 479 -1.62 10.62 -17.24
N PRO A 480 -2.30 9.58 -17.75
CA PRO A 480 -2.56 9.47 -19.20
C PRO A 480 -3.29 10.70 -19.76
N ARG A 481 -4.32 11.16 -19.09
CA ARG A 481 -5.07 12.36 -19.53
C ARG A 481 -4.19 13.61 -19.46
N MET A 482 -3.41 13.76 -18.39
CA MET A 482 -2.52 14.92 -18.22
C MET A 482 -1.45 15.04 -19.33
N ILE A 483 -0.92 13.90 -19.81
CA ILE A 483 0.00 13.88 -20.93
C ILE A 483 -0.74 14.21 -22.25
N MET A 484 -1.94 13.63 -22.43
CA MET A 484 -2.69 13.77 -23.67
C MET A 484 -3.30 15.16 -23.87
N GLU A 485 -3.86 15.76 -22.83
CA GLU A 485 -4.68 16.96 -22.87
C GLU A 485 -4.00 18.17 -22.23
N GLY A 486 -2.99 17.94 -21.39
CA GLY A 486 -2.41 18.95 -20.53
C GLY A 486 -3.29 19.24 -19.31
N ILE A 487 -2.83 20.15 -18.50
CA ILE A 487 -3.47 20.58 -17.26
C ILE A 487 -3.93 22.03 -17.40
N THR A 488 -5.15 22.31 -16.95
CA THR A 488 -5.63 23.67 -16.73
C THR A 488 -5.98 23.81 -15.26
N LEU A 489 -5.32 24.71 -14.53
CA LEU A 489 -5.66 24.95 -13.14
C LEU A 489 -7.03 25.63 -13.06
N LYS A 490 -7.95 25.03 -12.33
CA LYS A 490 -9.35 25.47 -12.20
C LYS A 490 -9.60 26.25 -10.92
N TYR A 491 -8.71 26.05 -9.93
CA TYR A 491 -8.86 26.56 -8.58
C TYR A 491 -7.64 27.36 -8.15
N GLY A 492 -7.80 28.16 -7.08
CA GLY A 492 -6.73 28.89 -6.44
C GLY A 492 -6.19 30.09 -7.21
N PRO A 493 -5.06 30.67 -6.77
CA PRO A 493 -4.55 31.92 -7.29
C PRO A 493 -4.12 31.86 -8.76
N PHE A 494 -3.60 30.69 -9.20
CA PHE A 494 -3.16 30.50 -10.59
C PHE A 494 -4.24 29.95 -11.52
N ARG A 495 -5.51 30.18 -11.21
CA ARG A 495 -6.63 29.74 -12.04
C ARG A 495 -6.49 30.21 -13.48
N GLY A 496 -6.63 29.29 -14.44
CA GLY A 496 -6.46 29.55 -15.88
C GLY A 496 -5.05 29.28 -16.40
N HIS A 497 -4.06 29.04 -15.52
CA HIS A 497 -2.74 28.63 -15.94
C HIS A 497 -2.79 27.23 -16.57
N LYS A 498 -2.06 27.06 -17.67
CA LYS A 498 -2.03 25.82 -18.46
C LYS A 498 -0.60 25.33 -18.62
N TYR A 499 -0.41 24.05 -18.45
CA TYR A 499 0.86 23.40 -18.73
C TYR A 499 0.66 21.90 -19.05
N PRO A 500 1.53 21.27 -19.88
CA PRO A 500 1.53 19.84 -20.10
C PRO A 500 2.38 19.12 -19.03
N ILE A 501 2.21 17.81 -18.84
CA ILE A 501 3.27 16.97 -18.28
C ILE A 501 4.16 16.55 -19.44
N ALA A 502 5.29 17.25 -19.59
CA ALA A 502 6.25 17.05 -20.68
C ALA A 502 7.50 16.26 -20.23
N ALA A 503 7.78 16.22 -18.92
CA ALA A 503 8.84 15.39 -18.34
C ALA A 503 8.28 14.52 -17.23
N TYR A 504 8.65 13.22 -17.24
CA TYR A 504 8.27 12.24 -16.24
C TYR A 504 9.48 11.47 -15.75
N ILE A 505 9.75 11.56 -14.45
CA ILE A 505 10.75 10.75 -13.76
C ILE A 505 10.03 9.73 -12.91
N LEU A 506 10.15 8.45 -13.27
CA LEU A 506 9.59 7.34 -12.52
C LEU A 506 10.71 6.61 -11.78
N ARG A 507 10.62 6.62 -10.47
CA ARG A 507 11.59 5.94 -9.61
C ARG A 507 10.92 4.82 -8.82
N THR A 508 11.48 3.61 -8.89
CA THR A 508 11.03 2.41 -8.15
C THR A 508 9.51 2.23 -8.23
N GLY A 509 8.97 2.37 -9.43
CA GLY A 509 7.56 2.27 -9.72
C GLY A 509 7.27 1.48 -11.00
N ASN A 510 6.07 0.95 -11.11
CA ASN A 510 5.59 0.28 -12.32
C ASN A 510 4.19 0.78 -12.67
N THR A 511 4.09 2.08 -12.85
CA THR A 511 2.85 2.84 -13.08
C THR A 511 2.01 2.24 -14.20
N LEU A 512 2.68 1.77 -15.27
CA LEU A 512 2.03 1.11 -16.41
C LEU A 512 1.12 -0.06 -15.99
N VAL A 513 1.52 -0.84 -14.98
CA VAL A 513 0.78 -2.05 -14.57
C VAL A 513 -0.09 -1.80 -13.34
N THR A 514 0.25 -0.79 -12.53
CA THR A 514 -0.34 -0.62 -11.19
C THR A 514 -1.28 0.57 -11.05
N ALA A 515 -1.19 1.59 -11.92
CA ALA A 515 -1.88 2.87 -11.71
C ALA A 515 -3.22 3.01 -12.45
N GLY A 516 -3.57 2.07 -13.32
CA GLY A 516 -4.82 2.11 -14.08
C GLY A 516 -4.81 1.18 -15.27
N PRO A 517 -5.70 1.38 -16.24
CA PRO A 517 -5.74 0.56 -17.43
C PRO A 517 -4.44 0.69 -18.25
N VAL A 518 -3.73 -0.40 -18.42
CA VAL A 518 -2.42 -0.43 -19.11
C VAL A 518 -2.44 0.20 -20.50
N TYR A 519 -3.51 -0.01 -21.25
CA TYR A 519 -3.67 0.53 -22.59
C TYR A 519 -3.71 2.07 -22.62
N LYS A 520 -4.27 2.72 -21.58
CA LYS A 520 -4.30 4.18 -21.47
C LYS A 520 -2.92 4.76 -21.22
N PHE A 521 -2.13 4.11 -20.39
CA PHE A 521 -0.76 4.51 -20.15
C PHE A 521 0.10 4.35 -21.41
N ILE A 522 -0.05 3.22 -22.14
CA ILE A 522 0.68 3.01 -23.40
C ILE A 522 0.28 4.08 -24.44
N GLU A 523 -1.02 4.33 -24.59
CA GLU A 523 -1.53 5.39 -25.50
C GLU A 523 -0.86 6.74 -25.18
N ALA A 524 -0.81 7.12 -23.90
CA ALA A 524 -0.21 8.39 -23.48
C ALA A 524 1.31 8.44 -23.68
N PHE A 525 2.04 7.36 -23.33
CA PHE A 525 3.49 7.32 -23.48
C PHE A 525 3.92 7.33 -24.95
N MET A 526 3.08 6.80 -25.85
CA MET A 526 3.31 6.76 -27.30
C MET A 526 2.78 7.98 -28.04
N ALA A 527 1.99 8.84 -27.38
CA ALA A 527 1.34 9.97 -28.01
C ALA A 527 2.34 10.97 -28.60
N LYS A 528 2.11 11.39 -29.83
CA LYS A 528 2.95 12.35 -30.55
C LYS A 528 2.20 13.66 -30.86
N ASN A 529 2.96 14.71 -30.95
CA ASN A 529 2.55 15.98 -31.49
C ASN A 529 2.46 15.92 -33.05
N PRO A 530 1.82 16.89 -33.71
CA PRO A 530 1.75 16.91 -35.17
C PRO A 530 3.11 16.96 -35.89
N ASP A 531 4.16 17.44 -35.23
CA ASP A 531 5.54 17.47 -35.72
C ASP A 531 6.30 16.13 -35.57
N GLY A 532 5.64 15.12 -35.04
CA GLY A 532 6.20 13.78 -34.80
C GLY A 532 6.95 13.61 -33.47
N THR A 533 7.15 14.67 -32.70
CA THR A 533 7.74 14.58 -31.35
C THR A 533 6.76 14.00 -30.34
N TYR A 534 7.27 13.31 -29.31
CA TYR A 534 6.40 12.81 -28.24
C TYR A 534 5.80 13.95 -27.42
N LYS A 535 4.52 13.82 -27.02
CA LYS A 535 3.89 14.75 -26.06
C LYS A 535 4.61 14.75 -24.73
N LEU A 536 4.94 13.56 -24.21
CA LEU A 536 5.86 13.39 -23.10
C LEU A 536 7.29 13.46 -23.64
N GLU A 537 7.90 14.64 -23.64
CA GLU A 537 9.18 14.87 -24.30
C GLU A 537 10.37 14.19 -23.63
N LEU A 538 10.24 13.85 -22.34
CA LEU A 538 11.26 13.15 -21.57
C LEU A 538 10.64 12.15 -20.60
N PHE A 539 11.04 10.88 -20.67
CA PHE A 539 10.71 9.85 -19.70
C PHE A 539 11.98 9.20 -19.17
N VAL A 540 12.25 9.38 -17.87
CA VAL A 540 13.40 8.79 -17.16
C VAL A 540 12.89 7.73 -16.20
N TYR A 541 13.43 6.51 -16.29
CA TYR A 541 13.14 5.39 -15.40
C TYR A 541 14.36 5.09 -14.52
N ILE A 542 14.18 5.08 -13.19
CA ILE A 542 15.24 4.86 -12.20
C ILE A 542 14.83 3.72 -11.30
N ASP A 543 15.53 2.59 -11.36
CA ASP A 543 15.20 1.43 -10.52
C ASP A 543 16.42 0.49 -10.38
N THR A 544 16.29 -0.48 -9.48
CA THR A 544 17.23 -1.59 -9.32
C THR A 544 17.02 -2.65 -10.40
N ILE A 545 15.76 -2.87 -10.82
CA ILE A 545 15.35 -3.92 -11.75
C ILE A 545 14.53 -3.33 -12.90
N PHE A 546 14.65 -3.93 -14.09
CA PHE A 546 13.99 -3.44 -15.28
C PHE A 546 12.54 -3.96 -15.35
N LEU A 547 11.55 -3.06 -15.15
CA LEU A 547 10.13 -3.38 -15.18
C LEU A 547 9.44 -2.80 -16.44
N GLU A 548 8.13 -3.10 -16.60
CA GLU A 548 7.37 -2.79 -17.80
C GLU A 548 7.37 -1.30 -18.16
N SER A 549 7.25 -0.41 -17.18
CA SER A 549 7.29 1.03 -17.40
C SER A 549 8.62 1.49 -18.04
N GLY A 550 9.73 0.82 -17.69
CA GLY A 550 11.04 1.13 -18.23
C GLY A 550 11.16 0.89 -19.76
N LEU A 551 10.32 0.02 -20.34
CA LEU A 551 10.30 -0.23 -21.79
C LEU A 551 9.91 1.00 -22.63
N TYR A 552 9.22 1.95 -22.02
CA TYR A 552 8.78 3.19 -22.65
C TYR A 552 9.64 4.40 -22.28
N ALA A 553 10.67 4.21 -21.44
CA ALA A 553 11.54 5.29 -21.02
C ALA A 553 12.55 5.67 -22.12
N ASP A 554 12.98 6.94 -22.12
CA ASP A 554 14.05 7.44 -22.98
C ASP A 554 15.42 7.14 -22.36
N TYR A 555 15.49 7.19 -21.01
CA TYR A 555 16.68 6.85 -20.22
C TYR A 555 16.31 5.91 -19.07
N VAL A 556 17.17 4.91 -18.85
CA VAL A 556 17.05 3.96 -17.74
C VAL A 556 18.32 4.04 -16.90
N LEU A 557 18.18 4.36 -15.61
CA LEU A 557 19.30 4.57 -14.71
C LEU A 557 19.32 3.51 -13.60
N PRO A 558 20.48 2.87 -13.35
CA PRO A 558 20.64 1.86 -12.31
C PRO A 558 20.72 2.49 -10.92
N GLU A 559 19.75 2.20 -10.06
CA GLU A 559 19.78 2.57 -8.64
C GLU A 559 20.29 1.43 -7.76
N ALA A 560 21.04 1.77 -6.72
CA ALA A 560 21.49 0.84 -5.70
C ALA A 560 20.31 0.15 -5.02
N SER A 561 20.43 -1.15 -4.74
CA SER A 561 19.40 -1.89 -4.01
C SER A 561 19.28 -1.41 -2.56
N TYR A 562 18.23 -1.82 -1.88
CA TYR A 562 18.05 -1.46 -0.47
C TYR A 562 19.11 -2.05 0.48
N LEU A 563 19.86 -3.07 0.04
CA LEU A 563 21.00 -3.64 0.78
C LEU A 563 22.31 -2.87 0.53
N GLU A 564 22.32 -1.99 -0.46
CA GLU A 564 23.49 -1.23 -0.93
C GLU A 564 23.42 0.26 -0.58
N ARG A 565 22.30 0.75 -0.02
CA ARG A 565 22.06 2.16 0.28
C ARG A 565 21.54 2.37 1.69
N MET A 566 21.60 3.62 2.16
CA MET A 566 21.13 4.01 3.49
C MET A 566 19.84 4.83 3.40
N SER A 567 18.91 4.57 4.31
CA SER A 567 17.70 5.36 4.50
C SER A 567 17.04 5.07 5.85
N LEU A 568 15.91 5.71 6.11
CA LEU A 568 15.08 5.42 7.28
C LEU A 568 13.82 4.67 6.88
N SER A 569 13.42 3.73 7.72
CA SER A 569 12.11 3.08 7.64
C SER A 569 11.06 3.98 8.29
N ASP A 570 10.02 4.40 7.53
CA ASP A 570 9.02 5.34 8.04
C ASP A 570 7.60 5.17 7.52
N ILE A 571 7.35 4.19 6.64
CA ILE A 571 6.11 4.19 5.86
C ILE A 571 4.91 3.70 6.66
N TYR A 572 5.06 2.68 7.49
CA TYR A 572 3.96 2.11 8.27
C TYR A 572 4.36 1.85 9.73
N PRO A 573 4.78 2.88 10.48
CA PRO A 573 5.03 2.67 11.88
C PRO A 573 3.69 2.45 12.58
N THR A 574 3.40 1.21 12.89
CA THR A 574 2.34 0.87 13.82
C THR A 574 2.81 1.06 15.26
N HIS A 575 4.08 1.37 15.42
CA HIS A 575 4.80 1.51 16.69
C HIS A 575 5.62 2.81 16.65
N PRO A 576 5.92 3.44 17.78
CA PRO A 576 6.81 4.59 17.85
C PRO A 576 8.28 4.18 17.67
N ILE A 577 8.59 3.60 16.53
CA ILE A 577 9.90 3.04 16.17
C ILE A 577 10.49 3.74 14.96
N ILE A 578 11.82 3.79 14.94
CA ILE A 578 12.61 4.16 13.77
C ILE A 578 13.59 3.02 13.50
N PHE A 579 13.65 2.56 12.27
CA PHE A 579 14.68 1.64 11.79
C PHE A 579 15.60 2.34 10.81
N LEU A 580 16.88 2.13 10.97
CA LEU A 580 17.92 2.46 9.99
C LEU A 580 17.95 1.34 8.94
N ARG A 581 17.75 1.68 7.70
CA ARG A 581 18.14 0.83 6.58
C ARG A 581 19.58 1.16 6.23
N ASP A 582 20.52 0.48 6.87
CA ASP A 582 21.93 0.69 6.62
C ASP A 582 22.43 -0.14 5.42
N ALA A 583 23.38 0.39 4.67
CA ALA A 583 24.02 -0.36 3.61
C ALA A 583 24.83 -1.53 4.19
N VAL A 584 24.53 -2.73 3.76
CA VAL A 584 25.21 -3.94 4.23
C VAL A 584 26.30 -4.43 3.28
N VAL A 585 26.20 -4.05 2.00
CA VAL A 585 27.20 -4.31 0.92
C VAL A 585 27.33 -3.09 0.03
N GLU A 586 28.42 -3.02 -0.74
CA GLU A 586 28.61 -1.98 -1.75
C GLU A 586 27.69 -2.20 -2.98
N PRO A 587 27.35 -1.12 -3.70
CA PRO A 587 26.58 -1.22 -4.93
C PRO A 587 27.22 -2.13 -5.97
N LEU A 588 26.41 -2.96 -6.61
CA LEU A 588 26.85 -3.80 -7.71
C LEU A 588 26.80 -3.04 -9.05
N PHE A 589 27.71 -3.41 -9.95
CA PHE A 589 27.82 -2.82 -11.29
C PHE A 589 28.03 -1.30 -11.23
N GLU A 590 27.36 -0.54 -12.09
CA GLU A 590 27.40 0.92 -12.11
C GLU A 590 26.25 1.57 -11.33
N ALA A 591 25.53 0.80 -10.49
CA ALA A 591 24.42 1.33 -9.71
C ALA A 591 24.90 2.43 -8.73
N LYS A 592 24.13 3.50 -8.65
CA LYS A 592 24.43 4.64 -7.76
C LYS A 592 23.37 4.79 -6.68
N LYS A 593 23.77 5.38 -5.58
CA LYS A 593 22.89 5.71 -4.46
C LYS A 593 22.01 6.91 -4.79
N PRO A 594 20.81 7.02 -4.24
CA PRO A 594 19.89 8.15 -4.49
C PRO A 594 20.55 9.53 -4.32
N THR A 595 21.30 9.73 -3.25
CA THR A 595 22.01 11.01 -2.99
C THR A 595 23.00 11.34 -4.11
N GLU A 596 23.74 10.36 -4.62
CA GLU A 596 24.68 10.56 -5.72
C GLU A 596 23.95 10.95 -7.01
N ILE A 597 22.88 10.21 -7.37
CA ILE A 597 22.08 10.48 -8.58
C ILE A 597 21.49 11.89 -8.52
N MET A 598 20.92 12.25 -7.37
CA MET A 598 20.29 13.56 -7.20
C MET A 598 21.28 14.71 -7.23
N ASN A 599 22.46 14.53 -6.60
CA ASN A 599 23.51 15.53 -6.64
C ASN A 599 24.09 15.73 -8.05
N MET A 600 24.29 14.65 -8.82
CA MET A 600 24.73 14.74 -10.22
C MET A 600 23.72 15.49 -11.08
N LEU A 601 22.42 15.16 -10.97
CA LEU A 601 21.35 15.84 -11.70
C LEU A 601 21.24 17.30 -11.26
N ALA A 602 21.21 17.58 -9.97
CA ALA A 602 21.10 18.94 -9.44
C ALA A 602 22.26 19.83 -9.93
N LYS A 603 23.49 19.32 -9.91
CA LYS A 603 24.67 20.06 -10.39
C LYS A 603 24.58 20.39 -11.87
N LYS A 604 24.17 19.43 -12.70
CA LYS A 604 24.03 19.64 -14.15
C LYS A 604 22.84 20.57 -14.50
N ILE A 605 21.73 20.44 -13.79
CA ILE A 605 20.59 21.36 -13.95
C ILE A 605 21.05 22.78 -13.58
N TYR A 606 21.77 22.97 -12.46
CA TYR A 606 22.34 24.25 -12.07
C TYR A 606 23.21 24.86 -13.18
N GLU A 607 24.15 24.09 -13.75
CA GLU A 607 25.02 24.53 -14.83
C GLU A 607 24.22 25.02 -16.06
N TYR A 608 23.19 24.24 -16.47
CA TYR A 608 22.36 24.60 -17.62
C TYR A 608 21.42 25.79 -17.32
N GLU A 609 20.86 25.87 -16.11
CA GLU A 609 20.03 27.02 -15.71
C GLU A 609 20.85 28.32 -15.63
N MET A 610 22.05 28.28 -15.07
CA MET A 610 22.96 29.43 -15.05
C MET A 610 23.32 29.90 -16.46
N LYS A 611 23.56 28.97 -17.39
CA LYS A 611 23.84 29.30 -18.79
C LYS A 611 22.62 29.86 -19.51
N GLU A 612 21.44 29.29 -19.29
CA GLU A 612 20.21 29.63 -20.03
C GLU A 612 19.51 30.86 -19.45
N PHE A 613 19.45 31.01 -18.13
CA PHE A 613 18.68 32.03 -17.45
C PHE A 613 19.53 33.05 -16.68
N GLY A 614 20.85 32.84 -16.57
CA GLY A 614 21.74 33.66 -15.72
C GLY A 614 21.51 33.45 -14.21
N ARG A 615 20.65 32.51 -13.84
CA ARG A 615 20.31 32.15 -12.47
C ARG A 615 19.85 30.71 -12.40
N SER A 616 19.91 30.10 -11.21
CA SER A 616 19.34 28.78 -10.97
C SER A 616 18.41 28.78 -9.76
N ASP A 617 17.38 27.93 -9.81
CA ASP A 617 16.51 27.65 -8.68
C ASP A 617 17.15 26.58 -7.75
N ILE A 618 18.19 25.87 -8.23
CA ILE A 618 18.98 24.92 -7.46
C ILE A 618 20.07 25.68 -6.72
N ASP A 619 20.10 25.57 -5.38
CA ASP A 619 21.17 26.13 -4.55
C ASP A 619 22.19 25.02 -4.22
N PRO A 620 23.47 25.19 -4.60
CA PRO A 620 24.55 24.25 -4.25
C PRO A 620 24.60 23.87 -2.76
N LYS A 621 24.34 24.86 -1.89
CA LYS A 621 24.33 24.70 -0.43
C LYS A 621 23.22 23.80 0.10
N GLU A 622 22.19 23.60 -0.69
CA GLU A 622 21.05 22.75 -0.34
C GLU A 622 21.16 21.34 -0.95
N PHE A 623 22.18 21.06 -1.75
CA PHE A 623 22.42 19.78 -2.41
C PHE A 623 23.82 19.26 -2.14
N TRP A 624 24.73 19.29 -3.12
CA TRP A 624 26.03 18.63 -3.07
C TRP A 624 27.04 19.23 -2.08
N GLU A 625 26.83 20.45 -1.61
CA GLU A 625 27.64 21.02 -0.53
C GLU A 625 27.18 20.50 0.85
N LYS A 626 25.90 20.28 1.04
CA LYS A 626 25.27 19.83 2.28
C LYS A 626 25.24 18.31 2.42
N TYR A 627 24.77 17.62 1.41
CA TYR A 627 24.58 16.17 1.42
C TYR A 627 25.65 15.50 0.56
N LYS A 628 26.85 15.32 1.11
CA LYS A 628 27.94 14.63 0.42
C LYS A 628 27.74 13.12 0.41
N THR A 629 27.09 12.62 1.44
CA THR A 629 26.79 11.20 1.63
C THR A 629 25.31 10.99 1.98
N GLU A 630 24.83 9.75 1.87
CA GLU A 630 23.50 9.38 2.37
C GLU A 630 23.38 9.56 3.89
N GLU A 631 24.47 9.35 4.63
CA GLU A 631 24.50 9.53 6.09
C GLU A 631 24.25 10.98 6.50
N ASP A 632 24.76 11.97 5.75
CA ASP A 632 24.46 13.38 5.97
C ASP A 632 22.95 13.64 5.84
N PHE A 633 22.34 13.09 4.80
CA PHE A 633 20.91 13.23 4.55
C PHE A 633 20.06 12.56 5.65
N VAL A 634 20.42 11.32 6.02
CA VAL A 634 19.69 10.55 7.05
C VAL A 634 19.84 11.19 8.42
N ASN A 635 21.03 11.69 8.79
CA ASN A 635 21.24 12.39 10.06
C ASN A 635 20.41 13.66 10.14
N GLU A 636 20.24 14.42 9.06
CA GLU A 636 19.33 15.58 9.08
C GLU A 636 17.86 15.14 9.25
N MET A 637 17.45 14.07 8.58
CA MET A 637 16.10 13.52 8.78
C MET A 637 15.88 13.13 10.24
N LEU A 638 16.86 12.54 10.90
CA LEU A 638 16.77 12.14 12.30
C LEU A 638 16.73 13.35 13.26
N GLN A 639 17.49 14.42 12.99
CA GLN A 639 17.48 15.64 13.79
C GLN A 639 16.14 16.36 13.79
N VAL A 640 15.38 16.19 12.71
CA VAL A 640 14.09 16.83 12.49
C VAL A 640 12.93 15.86 12.71
N ALA A 641 13.24 14.61 13.08
CA ALA A 641 12.22 13.61 13.39
C ALA A 641 11.48 13.98 14.69
N PRO A 642 10.46 14.85 14.61
CA PRO A 642 9.63 15.11 15.75
C PRO A 642 8.64 13.98 15.88
N GLY A 643 8.45 13.48 17.05
CA GLY A 643 7.11 13.05 17.39
C GLY A 643 6.18 14.18 16.94
N ARG A 644 5.29 13.96 15.99
CA ARG A 644 4.32 15.00 15.63
C ARG A 644 3.52 15.34 16.88
N PRO A 645 3.20 16.61 17.14
CA PRO A 645 2.39 17.00 18.30
C PRO A 645 1.01 16.34 18.33
N ASN A 646 0.70 15.55 17.34
CA ASN A 646 -0.60 14.99 17.04
C ASN A 646 -0.67 13.48 17.24
N VAL A 647 0.39 12.86 17.78
CA VAL A 647 0.53 11.41 17.76
C VAL A 647 0.98 10.90 19.11
N GLY A 648 0.04 10.37 19.86
CA GLY A 648 0.24 9.83 21.17
C GLY A 648 0.81 10.86 22.17
N ARG A 649 0.43 10.81 23.40
CA ARG A 649 1.14 11.56 24.43
C ARG A 649 2.37 10.75 24.81
N PRO A 650 3.56 11.38 24.87
CA PRO A 650 4.70 10.74 25.49
C PRO A 650 4.31 10.34 26.92
N LEU A 651 4.82 9.23 27.39
CA LEU A 651 4.71 8.88 28.79
C LEU A 651 5.36 10.00 29.60
N PRO A 652 4.78 10.40 30.75
CA PRO A 652 5.33 11.47 31.54
C PRO A 652 6.74 11.10 32.03
N PHE A 653 7.72 11.90 31.63
CA PHE A 653 9.07 11.81 32.19
C PHE A 653 9.12 12.62 33.48
N PRO A 654 10.02 12.30 34.39
CA PRO A 654 10.25 13.15 35.57
C PRO A 654 10.47 14.60 35.09
N ASN A 655 9.69 15.53 35.67
CA ASN A 655 9.73 16.96 35.36
C ASN A 655 9.30 17.37 33.93
N GLN A 656 8.60 16.49 33.19
CA GLN A 656 8.04 16.87 31.89
C GLN A 656 6.77 17.70 32.08
N PRO A 657 6.68 18.92 31.53
CA PRO A 657 5.44 19.68 31.50
C PRO A 657 4.40 19.05 30.59
N GLU A 658 3.14 19.11 30.97
CA GLU A 658 2.03 18.58 30.18
C GLU A 658 1.93 19.25 28.80
N GLY A 659 1.75 18.46 27.74
CA GLY A 659 1.59 18.96 26.37
C GLY A 659 2.88 19.24 25.61
N TYR A 660 4.04 18.89 26.16
CA TYR A 660 5.33 19.04 25.49
C TYR A 660 5.66 17.87 24.57
N ILE A 661 6.38 18.17 23.50
CA ILE A 661 6.85 17.18 22.52
C ILE A 661 8.26 16.72 22.90
N LEU A 662 8.50 15.43 22.84
CA LEU A 662 9.79 14.83 23.18
C LEU A 662 10.66 14.63 21.93
N TYR A 663 11.92 15.01 22.05
CA TYR A 663 12.97 14.72 21.07
C TYR A 663 14.21 14.21 21.79
N GLY A 664 14.81 13.16 21.28
CA GLY A 664 16.08 12.65 21.80
C GLY A 664 16.12 11.13 21.85
N THR A 665 17.22 10.59 22.31
CA THR A 665 17.35 9.15 22.54
C THR A 665 16.46 8.73 23.70
N PRO A 666 15.88 7.51 23.67
CA PRO A 666 15.08 7.00 24.78
C PRO A 666 15.84 7.07 26.12
N GLU A 667 17.12 6.73 26.12
CA GLU A 667 17.95 6.77 27.33
C GLU A 667 18.12 8.19 27.87
N SER A 668 18.37 9.18 27.02
CA SER A 668 18.55 10.56 27.45
C SER A 668 17.26 11.16 28.01
N LEU A 669 16.12 10.75 27.45
CA LEU A 669 14.80 11.16 27.93
C LEU A 669 14.45 10.44 29.24
N ASP A 670 14.76 9.14 29.34
CA ASP A 670 14.44 8.34 30.50
C ASP A 670 15.31 8.69 31.72
N GLU A 671 16.59 8.97 31.51
CA GLU A 671 17.52 9.43 32.54
C GLU A 671 17.33 10.91 32.94
N GLY A 672 16.39 11.62 32.33
CA GLY A 672 16.10 13.04 32.62
C GLY A 672 17.20 13.99 32.13
N ARG A 673 18.08 13.55 31.21
CA ARG A 673 19.12 14.39 30.58
C ARG A 673 18.54 15.18 29.42
N VAL A 674 17.69 16.19 29.76
CA VAL A 674 16.89 16.89 28.75
C VAL A 674 16.98 18.39 28.93
N VAL A 675 16.84 19.12 27.82
CA VAL A 675 16.64 20.57 27.80
C VAL A 675 15.17 20.83 27.47
N ILE A 676 14.51 21.63 28.31
CA ILE A 676 13.10 21.99 28.13
C ILE A 676 13.03 23.39 27.51
N ASP A 677 12.42 23.45 26.33
CA ASP A 677 12.09 24.70 25.65
C ASP A 677 10.61 25.02 25.91
N HIS A 678 10.35 25.91 26.85
CA HIS A 678 9.00 26.27 27.27
C HIS A 678 8.23 27.06 26.20
N GLU A 679 8.93 27.86 25.39
CA GLU A 679 8.31 28.66 24.33
C GLU A 679 7.76 27.75 23.22
N LYS A 680 8.56 26.77 22.79
CA LYS A 680 8.19 25.80 21.74
C LYS A 680 7.46 24.59 22.27
N LYS A 681 7.30 24.47 23.61
CA LYS A 681 6.75 23.29 24.28
C LYS A 681 7.46 21.98 23.85
N VAL A 682 8.77 21.97 23.90
CA VAL A 682 9.63 20.87 23.48
C VAL A 682 10.57 20.46 24.60
N VAL A 683 10.71 19.15 24.77
CA VAL A 683 11.74 18.54 25.61
C VAL A 683 12.76 17.88 24.70
N ARG A 684 14.03 18.29 24.76
CA ARG A 684 15.11 17.78 23.92
C ARG A 684 16.13 17.03 24.75
N GLY A 685 16.37 15.80 24.41
CA GLY A 685 17.50 15.00 24.92
C GLY A 685 18.63 14.90 23.87
N GLU A 686 19.48 13.90 24.03
CA GLU A 686 20.51 13.60 23.04
C GLU A 686 19.88 13.24 21.69
N PRO A 687 20.42 13.74 20.56
CA PRO A 687 19.82 13.44 19.25
C PRO A 687 20.02 11.96 18.89
N VAL A 688 18.97 11.39 18.29
CA VAL A 688 19.09 10.08 17.61
C VAL A 688 19.89 10.30 16.33
N THR A 689 21.00 9.57 16.19
CA THR A 689 21.87 9.63 15.01
C THR A 689 21.97 8.27 14.33
N VAL A 690 22.53 8.22 13.12
CA VAL A 690 22.85 6.96 12.44
C VAL A 690 23.77 6.09 13.32
N GLU A 691 24.78 6.69 13.96
CA GLU A 691 25.67 5.97 14.87
C GLU A 691 24.93 5.38 16.07
N TYR A 692 24.03 6.16 16.69
CA TYR A 692 23.16 5.67 17.75
C TYR A 692 22.34 4.46 17.29
N LEU A 693 21.69 4.53 16.13
CA LEU A 693 20.89 3.43 15.60
C LEU A 693 21.73 2.19 15.29
N ARG A 694 22.94 2.35 14.73
CA ARG A 694 23.85 1.23 14.51
C ARG A 694 24.24 0.51 15.79
N LYS A 695 24.50 1.27 16.85
CA LYS A 695 24.80 0.74 18.19
C LYS A 695 23.61 -0.04 18.79
N HIS A 696 22.38 0.33 18.42
CA HIS A 696 21.14 -0.28 18.89
C HIS A 696 20.54 -1.24 17.84
N TYR A 697 21.38 -2.00 17.16
CA TYR A 697 20.96 -3.03 16.19
C TYR A 697 20.11 -2.51 15.02
N GLY A 698 20.28 -1.26 14.64
CA GLY A 698 19.59 -0.62 13.53
C GLY A 698 18.22 -0.01 13.86
N GLY A 699 17.85 0.16 15.10
CA GLY A 699 16.60 0.79 15.43
C GLY A 699 16.42 1.19 16.88
N THR A 700 15.39 1.97 17.12
CA THR A 700 14.98 2.37 18.47
C THR A 700 13.48 2.58 18.55
N MET A 701 12.94 2.50 19.75
CA MET A 701 11.54 2.77 20.03
C MET A 701 11.43 3.81 21.15
N TRP A 702 10.51 4.78 20.98
CA TRP A 702 10.21 5.75 22.03
C TRP A 702 9.19 5.21 23.01
N PRO A 703 9.34 5.51 24.27
CA PRO A 703 8.33 5.21 25.29
C PRO A 703 7.16 6.19 25.13
N MET A 704 6.22 5.86 24.29
CA MET A 704 5.04 6.66 23.99
C MET A 704 3.78 5.82 24.14
N SER A 705 2.67 6.46 24.53
CA SER A 705 1.36 5.82 24.47
C SER A 705 0.93 5.59 23.03
N TRP A 706 0.36 4.44 22.75
CA TRP A 706 -0.22 4.08 21.44
C TRP A 706 -1.58 4.71 21.20
N TYR A 707 -2.27 5.07 22.31
CA TYR A 707 -3.61 5.62 22.24
C TYR A 707 -3.54 7.14 22.12
N ARG A 708 -4.05 7.68 21.05
CA ARG A 708 -4.02 9.13 20.77
C ARG A 708 -5.04 9.90 21.58
N TYR A 709 -6.13 9.25 21.95
CA TYR A 709 -7.31 9.88 22.54
C TYR A 709 -7.57 9.40 23.96
N ARG A 710 -6.70 8.57 24.51
CA ARG A 710 -6.78 8.07 25.89
C ARG A 710 -5.45 8.22 26.61
N GLU A 711 -5.51 8.44 27.88
CA GLU A 711 -4.38 8.48 28.81
C GLU A 711 -4.50 7.35 29.82
N TRP A 712 -3.37 6.77 30.19
CA TRP A 712 -3.33 5.85 31.33
C TRP A 712 -3.41 6.65 32.62
N ASP A 713 -4.40 6.35 33.47
CA ASP A 713 -4.52 6.86 34.81
C ASP A 713 -3.91 5.85 35.80
N ALA A 714 -2.69 6.16 36.26
CA ALA A 714 -1.96 5.25 37.13
C ALA A 714 -2.61 5.12 38.53
N GLU A 715 -3.38 6.12 38.96
CA GLU A 715 -4.08 6.07 40.27
C GLU A 715 -5.26 5.11 40.20
N LYS A 716 -5.97 5.09 39.09
CA LYS A 716 -7.14 4.23 38.87
C LYS A 716 -6.79 2.89 38.19
N ASN A 717 -5.53 2.72 37.79
CA ASN A 717 -5.09 1.58 37.00
C ASN A 717 -5.99 1.31 35.78
N ASP A 718 -6.44 2.39 35.12
CA ASP A 718 -7.38 2.35 34.01
C ASP A 718 -7.09 3.47 33.00
N TRP A 719 -7.71 3.38 31.83
CA TRP A 719 -7.59 4.39 30.77
C TRP A 719 -8.58 5.53 30.99
N LYS A 720 -8.07 6.74 31.18
CA LYS A 720 -8.89 7.97 31.18
C LYS A 720 -8.95 8.58 29.78
N SER A 721 -10.04 9.22 29.47
CA SER A 721 -10.22 10.01 28.27
C SER A 721 -9.44 11.33 28.36
N GLY A 722 -8.69 11.68 27.34
CA GLY A 722 -7.93 12.92 27.33
C GLY A 722 -6.80 12.95 26.30
N GLY A 723 -7.10 12.66 25.04
CA GLY A 723 -6.09 12.66 23.97
C GLY A 723 -6.10 13.93 23.13
N ILE A 724 -5.12 14.02 22.22
CA ILE A 724 -5.00 15.12 21.27
C ILE A 724 -5.77 14.77 20.01
N ILE A 725 -6.97 15.28 19.85
CA ILE A 725 -7.72 15.24 18.59
C ILE A 725 -7.32 16.46 17.76
N THR A 726 -6.83 16.24 16.56
CA THR A 726 -6.28 17.28 15.69
C THR A 726 -7.27 17.80 14.65
N THR A 727 -8.52 17.43 14.78
CA THR A 727 -9.63 17.98 14.01
C THR A 727 -9.88 19.45 14.34
N LYS A 728 -10.66 20.13 13.54
CA LYS A 728 -11.02 21.55 13.76
C LYS A 728 -11.72 21.76 15.11
N THR A 729 -12.62 20.85 15.46
CA THR A 729 -13.43 20.94 16.70
C THR A 729 -12.79 20.30 17.93
N LYS A 730 -11.65 19.64 17.74
CA LYS A 730 -11.01 18.81 18.77
C LYS A 730 -11.86 17.60 19.21
N LYS A 731 -12.79 17.19 18.37
CA LYS A 731 -13.67 16.03 18.54
C LYS A 731 -13.59 15.11 17.31
N LEU A 732 -14.22 13.96 17.40
CA LEU A 732 -14.47 13.04 16.28
C LEU A 732 -15.56 13.69 15.41
N GLU A 733 -15.18 14.16 14.22
CA GLU A 733 -16.06 14.97 13.36
C GLU A 733 -16.91 14.10 12.44
N LEU A 734 -18.18 13.91 12.75
CA LEU A 734 -19.18 13.36 11.84
C LEU A 734 -19.88 14.45 11.00
N LYS A 735 -19.57 15.71 11.30
CA LYS A 735 -19.71 16.83 10.40
C LYS A 735 -18.36 17.11 9.74
N PHE A 736 -18.27 16.90 8.42
CA PHE A 736 -17.00 16.85 7.69
C PHE A 736 -16.44 18.25 7.39
N HIS A 737 -15.91 18.93 8.41
CA HIS A 737 -15.35 20.29 8.29
C HIS A 737 -14.23 20.42 7.26
N LYS A 738 -13.53 19.36 6.91
CA LYS A 738 -12.57 19.38 5.79
C LYS A 738 -13.24 19.66 4.46
N TYR A 739 -14.45 19.19 4.25
CA TYR A 739 -15.19 19.43 3.03
C TYR A 739 -15.64 20.88 2.88
N GLU A 740 -15.81 21.61 4.00
CA GLU A 740 -16.07 23.07 3.94
C GLU A 740 -14.97 23.81 3.19
N THR A 741 -13.70 23.43 3.41
CA THR A 741 -12.55 24.04 2.75
C THR A 741 -12.58 23.80 1.22
N TYR A 742 -12.89 22.57 0.81
CA TYR A 742 -12.97 22.22 -0.61
C TYR A 742 -14.19 22.86 -1.29
N ASN A 743 -15.33 22.85 -0.61
CA ASN A 743 -16.54 23.52 -1.09
C ASN A 743 -16.30 25.00 -1.30
N LYS A 744 -15.63 25.69 -0.37
CA LYS A 744 -15.28 27.11 -0.50
C LYS A 744 -14.37 27.35 -1.72
N LEU A 745 -13.36 26.51 -1.92
CA LEU A 745 -12.45 26.60 -3.07
C LEU A 745 -13.21 26.47 -4.41
N VAL A 746 -14.17 25.55 -4.49
CA VAL A 746 -15.01 25.32 -5.66
C VAL A 746 -15.98 26.48 -5.89
N GLU A 747 -16.58 27.00 -4.82
CA GLU A 747 -17.50 28.14 -4.85
C GLU A 747 -16.80 29.42 -5.31
N GLU A 748 -15.63 29.76 -4.77
CA GLU A 748 -14.81 30.89 -5.19
C GLU A 748 -14.40 30.78 -6.66
N ALA A 749 -14.18 29.56 -7.15
CA ALA A 749 -13.88 29.34 -8.56
C ALA A 749 -15.10 29.37 -9.47
N GLY A 750 -16.31 29.11 -8.98
CA GLY A 750 -17.53 28.94 -9.78
C GLY A 750 -17.46 27.76 -10.76
N VAL A 751 -16.61 26.76 -10.49
CA VAL A 751 -16.38 25.61 -11.36
C VAL A 751 -16.51 24.33 -10.53
N ILE A 752 -17.60 23.58 -10.74
CA ILE A 752 -17.86 22.33 -10.05
C ILE A 752 -17.03 21.21 -10.73
N PRO A 753 -16.28 20.36 -9.97
CA PRO A 753 -15.56 19.23 -10.52
C PRO A 753 -16.48 18.29 -11.30
N LEU A 754 -16.04 17.78 -12.44
CA LEU A 754 -16.84 16.85 -13.24
C LEU A 754 -17.21 15.60 -12.45
N SER A 755 -16.28 15.12 -11.64
CA SER A 755 -16.48 13.95 -10.78
C SER A 755 -17.60 14.13 -9.73
N TRP A 756 -17.81 15.34 -9.23
CA TRP A 756 -18.95 15.65 -8.34
C TRP A 756 -20.26 15.75 -9.09
N LYS A 757 -20.22 16.34 -10.30
CA LYS A 757 -21.42 16.44 -11.17
C LYS A 757 -22.00 15.09 -11.52
N VAL A 758 -21.14 14.08 -11.73
CA VAL A 758 -21.57 12.70 -12.00
C VAL A 758 -22.42 12.13 -10.83
N LEU A 759 -22.16 12.56 -9.59
CA LEU A 759 -22.94 12.21 -8.42
C LEU A 759 -24.14 13.15 -8.16
N GLY A 760 -24.35 14.15 -9.02
CA GLY A 760 -25.38 15.18 -8.82
C GLY A 760 -25.03 16.19 -7.73
N TRP A 761 -23.73 16.33 -7.37
CA TRP A 761 -23.30 17.22 -6.31
C TRP A 761 -22.77 18.54 -6.87
N GLU A 762 -23.29 19.64 -6.35
CA GLU A 762 -22.70 20.98 -6.53
C GLU A 762 -21.64 21.27 -5.45
N LYS A 763 -21.82 20.66 -4.26
CA LYS A 763 -20.91 20.74 -3.11
C LYS A 763 -20.75 19.34 -2.51
N LEU A 764 -19.60 19.07 -1.90
CA LEU A 764 -19.43 17.86 -1.10
C LEU A 764 -20.37 17.90 0.12
N PRO A 765 -21.09 16.83 0.40
CA PRO A 765 -21.94 16.71 1.57
C PRO A 765 -21.12 16.84 2.87
N LEU A 766 -21.58 17.66 3.82
CA LEU A 766 -20.87 17.89 5.07
C LEU A 766 -21.15 16.84 6.15
N THR A 767 -21.92 15.80 5.83
CA THR A 767 -22.27 14.72 6.75
C THR A 767 -22.48 13.44 5.93
N PHE A 768 -23.23 12.46 6.44
CA PHE A 768 -23.47 11.20 5.74
C PHE A 768 -23.97 11.40 4.31
N TYR A 769 -23.41 10.62 3.41
CA TYR A 769 -23.80 10.53 2.00
C TYR A 769 -23.76 9.11 1.50
N TRP A 770 -24.52 8.87 0.43
CA TRP A 770 -24.62 7.57 -0.23
C TRP A 770 -24.49 7.72 -1.75
N PHE A 771 -23.74 6.83 -2.38
CA PHE A 771 -23.74 6.61 -3.82
C PHE A 771 -23.34 5.18 -4.14
N GLU A 772 -23.81 4.71 -5.29
CA GLU A 772 -23.63 3.33 -5.71
C GLU A 772 -22.24 3.10 -6.33
N THR A 773 -21.78 1.84 -6.28
CA THR A 773 -20.56 1.46 -7.01
C THR A 773 -20.84 1.31 -8.51
N VAL A 774 -19.78 1.31 -9.32
CA VAL A 774 -19.85 1.09 -10.77
C VAL A 774 -19.68 -0.39 -11.11
N TRP A 775 -20.06 -0.79 -12.31
CA TRP A 775 -19.95 -2.17 -12.80
C TRP A 775 -20.48 -3.25 -11.83
N ASN A 776 -21.53 -2.91 -11.10
CA ASN A 776 -22.17 -3.80 -10.14
C ASN A 776 -23.69 -3.81 -10.35
N TYR A 777 -24.21 -4.85 -10.97
CA TYR A 777 -25.64 -4.99 -11.28
C TYR A 777 -26.50 -5.42 -10.08
N TYR A 778 -25.89 -5.71 -8.94
CA TYR A 778 -26.63 -5.98 -7.70
C TYR A 778 -26.96 -4.71 -6.91
N THR A 779 -26.23 -3.62 -7.18
CA THR A 779 -26.37 -2.38 -6.42
C THR A 779 -26.71 -1.18 -7.29
N ASN A 780 -26.31 -1.17 -8.57
CA ASN A 780 -26.48 -0.04 -9.45
C ASN A 780 -27.35 -0.41 -10.66
N PRO A 781 -28.52 0.23 -10.82
CA PRO A 781 -29.49 -0.09 -11.89
C PRO A 781 -28.93 0.17 -13.29
N GLU A 782 -27.96 1.07 -13.46
CA GLU A 782 -27.32 1.36 -14.74
C GLU A 782 -26.68 0.10 -15.36
N TYR A 783 -26.15 -0.79 -14.51
CA TYR A 783 -25.45 -2.00 -14.93
C TYR A 783 -26.35 -3.26 -14.95
N ALA A 784 -27.61 -3.16 -14.56
CA ALA A 784 -28.53 -4.31 -14.51
C ALA A 784 -28.65 -5.05 -15.87
N LYS A 785 -28.59 -4.31 -16.98
CA LYS A 785 -28.64 -4.85 -18.36
C LYS A 785 -27.52 -5.80 -18.72
N TYR A 786 -26.37 -5.74 -18.01
CA TYR A 786 -25.21 -6.58 -18.30
C TYR A 786 -25.23 -7.93 -17.58
N ARG A 787 -26.15 -8.14 -16.65
CA ARG A 787 -26.14 -9.31 -15.74
C ARG A 787 -26.19 -10.66 -16.46
N GLU A 788 -26.94 -10.77 -17.52
CA GLU A 788 -27.09 -12.04 -18.26
C GLU A 788 -25.86 -12.34 -19.11
N GLU A 789 -25.29 -11.32 -19.77
CA GLU A 789 -24.15 -11.50 -20.66
C GLU A 789 -22.82 -11.57 -19.90
N TYR A 790 -22.67 -10.80 -18.81
CA TYR A 790 -21.45 -10.70 -17.99
C TYR A 790 -21.72 -11.13 -16.55
N PRO A 791 -21.95 -12.42 -16.30
CA PRO A 791 -22.52 -12.91 -15.03
C PRO A 791 -21.53 -12.93 -13.87
N PHE A 792 -20.24 -12.65 -14.11
CA PHE A 792 -19.21 -12.75 -13.09
C PHE A 792 -18.72 -11.38 -12.64
N GLN A 793 -18.63 -11.17 -11.32
CA GLN A 793 -17.83 -10.10 -10.75
C GLN A 793 -16.36 -10.50 -10.79
N LEU A 794 -15.50 -9.61 -11.30
CA LEU A 794 -14.05 -9.80 -11.29
C LEU A 794 -13.47 -9.18 -10.04
N ILE A 795 -12.75 -9.97 -9.24
CA ILE A 795 -12.02 -9.46 -8.09
C ILE A 795 -10.52 -9.67 -8.26
N CYS A 796 -9.76 -8.72 -7.76
CA CYS A 796 -8.31 -8.76 -7.76
C CYS A 796 -7.81 -8.92 -6.34
N ALA A 797 -7.03 -9.96 -6.06
CA ALA A 797 -6.49 -10.20 -4.75
C ALA A 797 -4.96 -10.13 -4.76
N ARG A 798 -4.37 -9.56 -3.71
CA ARG A 798 -2.93 -9.65 -3.54
C ARG A 798 -2.50 -11.08 -3.36
N VAL A 799 -1.43 -11.44 -4.03
CA VAL A 799 -0.79 -12.73 -3.86
C VAL A 799 0.34 -12.65 -2.83
N HIS A 800 0.62 -13.78 -2.21
CA HIS A 800 1.52 -13.89 -1.05
C HIS A 800 2.95 -13.36 -1.29
N HIS A 801 3.39 -13.35 -2.54
CA HIS A 801 4.79 -13.19 -2.89
C HIS A 801 5.11 -11.89 -3.60
N ALA A 802 4.10 -11.05 -3.83
CA ALA A 802 4.29 -9.87 -4.65
C ALA A 802 3.89 -8.59 -3.94
N MET A 803 4.68 -7.56 -4.15
CA MET A 803 4.33 -6.20 -3.81
C MET A 803 3.91 -5.44 -5.07
N SER A 804 2.60 -5.35 -5.32
CA SER A 804 1.97 -4.41 -6.26
C SER A 804 2.77 -4.13 -7.56
N GLY A 805 3.40 -5.16 -8.15
CA GLY A 805 4.13 -5.01 -9.41
C GLY A 805 5.53 -4.38 -9.31
N THR A 806 5.97 -3.97 -8.13
CA THR A 806 7.33 -3.48 -7.89
C THR A 806 8.09 -4.46 -7.03
N GLN A 807 9.42 -4.47 -7.11
CA GLN A 807 10.31 -5.29 -6.28
C GLN A 807 9.95 -6.80 -6.23
N MET A 808 9.38 -7.30 -7.30
CA MET A 808 9.23 -8.73 -7.48
C MET A 808 10.56 -9.33 -7.94
N CYS A 809 10.88 -10.52 -7.46
CA CYS A 809 11.91 -11.33 -8.05
C CYS A 809 11.28 -12.53 -8.78
N GLU A 810 12.01 -13.06 -9.75
CA GLU A 810 11.56 -14.16 -10.59
C GLU A 810 11.07 -15.38 -9.80
N TRP A 811 11.78 -15.73 -8.74
CA TRP A 811 11.43 -16.87 -7.90
C TRP A 811 10.14 -16.66 -7.11
N LEU A 812 9.91 -15.47 -6.59
CA LEU A 812 8.64 -15.15 -5.96
C LEU A 812 7.50 -15.16 -6.99
N ALA A 813 7.78 -14.67 -8.19
CA ALA A 813 6.82 -14.71 -9.28
C ALA A 813 6.50 -16.14 -9.75
N GLN A 814 7.41 -17.07 -9.58
CA GLN A 814 7.23 -18.49 -9.92
C GLN A 814 6.70 -19.33 -8.76
N THR A 815 6.70 -18.81 -7.53
CA THR A 815 6.20 -19.56 -6.37
C THR A 815 4.68 -19.65 -6.41
N PRO A 816 4.07 -20.81 -6.13
CA PRO A 816 2.62 -20.95 -6.10
C PRO A 816 2.01 -20.06 -5.03
N ALA A 817 1.05 -19.23 -5.43
CA ALA A 817 0.29 -18.39 -4.53
C ALA A 817 -0.86 -19.21 -3.91
N GLU A 818 -1.00 -19.13 -2.60
CA GLU A 818 -2.16 -19.67 -1.87
C GLU A 818 -2.48 -21.15 -2.11
N GLY A 819 -1.44 -21.98 -2.29
CA GLY A 819 -1.63 -23.41 -2.52
C GLY A 819 -2.27 -23.79 -3.87
N LEU A 820 -2.32 -22.86 -4.78
CA LEU A 820 -2.90 -23.01 -6.10
C LEU A 820 -1.95 -23.74 -7.04
N TRP A 821 -2.04 -25.04 -7.05
CA TRP A 821 -1.22 -25.91 -7.86
C TRP A 821 -1.96 -26.28 -9.17
N ILE A 822 -1.53 -25.76 -10.32
CA ILE A 822 -2.07 -26.14 -11.61
C ILE A 822 -0.98 -26.83 -12.43
N PRO A 823 -1.16 -28.09 -12.78
CA PRO A 823 -0.21 -28.79 -13.64
C PRO A 823 -0.12 -28.09 -15.01
N LEU A 824 1.08 -27.73 -15.42
CA LEU A 824 1.34 -27.33 -16.80
C LEU A 824 1.24 -28.59 -17.67
N SER A 825 0.38 -28.58 -18.68
CA SER A 825 0.32 -29.69 -19.62
C SER A 825 1.48 -29.56 -20.62
N GLU A 826 2.18 -30.67 -20.87
CA GLU A 826 3.28 -30.75 -21.83
C GLU A 826 2.89 -30.27 -23.24
N GLN A 827 1.66 -30.52 -23.66
CA GLN A 827 1.12 -30.03 -24.93
C GLN A 827 0.97 -28.52 -25.02
N PHE A 828 0.66 -27.87 -23.88
CA PHE A 828 0.49 -26.44 -23.82
C PHE A 828 1.84 -25.72 -23.96
N GLU A 829 2.85 -26.22 -23.27
CA GLU A 829 4.21 -25.68 -23.31
C GLU A 829 4.83 -25.77 -24.68
N LEU A 830 4.68 -26.90 -25.35
CA LEU A 830 5.21 -27.14 -26.69
C LEU A 830 4.56 -26.24 -27.74
N LYS A 831 3.23 -26.11 -27.72
CA LYS A 831 2.51 -25.24 -28.69
C LYS A 831 2.78 -23.76 -28.44
N MET A 832 2.96 -23.34 -27.19
CA MET A 832 3.35 -21.98 -26.87
C MET A 832 4.71 -21.62 -27.46
N ALA A 833 5.65 -22.52 -27.32
CA ALA A 833 7.00 -22.34 -27.88
C ALA A 833 7.05 -22.24 -29.38
N GLU A 834 6.14 -22.89 -30.07
CA GLU A 834 6.04 -22.85 -31.53
C GLU A 834 5.51 -21.51 -32.05
N THR A 835 4.71 -20.81 -31.25
CA THR A 835 3.94 -19.62 -31.69
C THR A 835 4.51 -18.28 -31.27
N ILE A 836 5.50 -18.25 -30.37
CA ILE A 836 6.04 -17.02 -29.80
C ILE A 836 7.53 -16.83 -30.10
N PRO A 837 8.00 -15.63 -30.47
CA PRO A 837 9.42 -15.36 -30.64
C PRO A 837 10.19 -15.67 -29.33
N GLY A 838 11.30 -16.42 -29.42
CA GLY A 838 12.04 -16.90 -28.27
C GLY A 838 11.48 -18.18 -27.64
N GLY A 839 10.49 -18.78 -28.23
CA GLY A 839 9.79 -19.95 -27.67
C GLY A 839 10.64 -21.22 -27.53
N LYS A 840 11.75 -21.35 -28.25
CA LYS A 840 12.67 -22.47 -28.08
C LYS A 840 13.40 -22.46 -26.71
N GLU A 841 13.78 -21.28 -26.25
CA GLU A 841 14.38 -21.10 -24.93
C GLU A 841 13.39 -21.49 -23.81
N ILE A 842 12.11 -21.20 -24.02
CA ILE A 842 11.05 -21.50 -23.08
C ILE A 842 10.82 -23.01 -22.95
N VAL A 843 10.82 -23.72 -24.07
CA VAL A 843 10.72 -25.21 -24.06
C VAL A 843 11.87 -25.78 -23.25
N ASN A 844 13.06 -25.23 -23.39
CA ASN A 844 14.22 -25.72 -22.63
C ASN A 844 14.08 -25.44 -21.14
N VAL A 845 13.58 -24.25 -20.76
CA VAL A 845 13.26 -23.94 -19.36
C VAL A 845 12.12 -24.82 -18.85
N ALA A 846 11.03 -24.94 -19.61
CA ALA A 846 9.88 -25.77 -19.24
C ALA A 846 10.24 -27.25 -19.10
N LYS A 847 11.10 -27.80 -19.95
CA LYS A 847 11.63 -29.17 -19.83
C LYS A 847 12.53 -29.35 -18.62
N SER A 848 13.19 -28.30 -18.14
CA SER A 848 14.03 -28.32 -16.95
C SER A 848 13.26 -28.21 -15.63
N LEU A 849 12.01 -27.75 -15.67
CA LEU A 849 11.16 -27.59 -14.48
C LEU A 849 10.51 -28.94 -14.09
N PRO A 850 10.27 -29.16 -12.81
CA PRO A 850 9.50 -30.33 -12.35
C PRO A 850 8.12 -30.35 -13.02
N LYS A 851 7.64 -31.55 -13.41
CA LYS A 851 6.34 -31.71 -14.12
C LYS A 851 5.11 -31.12 -13.40
N ASN A 852 5.25 -30.72 -12.16
CA ASN A 852 4.21 -30.13 -11.31
C ASN A 852 4.49 -28.66 -10.98
N THR A 853 5.09 -27.88 -11.87
CA THR A 853 5.39 -26.46 -11.61
C THR A 853 4.14 -25.60 -11.83
N TRP A 854 3.95 -24.65 -10.95
CA TRP A 854 2.72 -23.90 -10.73
C TRP A 854 2.87 -22.41 -11.05
N CYS A 855 1.78 -21.74 -11.51
CA CYS A 855 1.80 -20.32 -11.88
C CYS A 855 1.04 -19.47 -10.88
N ILE A 856 1.59 -18.28 -10.59
CA ILE A 856 0.89 -17.22 -9.86
C ILE A 856 -0.21 -16.63 -10.74
N GLY A 857 -1.39 -16.38 -10.13
CA GLY A 857 -2.38 -15.52 -10.76
C GLY A 857 -3.31 -16.18 -11.76
N THR A 858 -3.53 -17.50 -11.64
CA THR A 858 -4.62 -18.15 -12.37
C THR A 858 -5.98 -17.55 -12.00
N ALA A 859 -6.94 -17.67 -12.93
CA ALA A 859 -8.31 -17.26 -12.66
C ALA A 859 -9.03 -18.36 -11.86
N GLN A 860 -9.36 -18.07 -10.62
CA GLN A 860 -10.16 -18.94 -9.76
C GLN A 860 -11.64 -18.80 -10.12
N ILE A 861 -12.30 -19.93 -10.32
CA ILE A 861 -13.72 -20.00 -10.61
C ILE A 861 -14.38 -21.08 -9.72
N ASN A 862 -15.56 -20.77 -9.19
CA ASN A 862 -16.28 -21.74 -8.39
C ASN A 862 -16.68 -22.98 -9.22
N ARG A 863 -16.69 -24.17 -8.57
CA ARG A 863 -17.02 -25.41 -9.25
C ARG A 863 -18.42 -25.40 -9.92
N VAL A 864 -19.42 -24.84 -9.26
CA VAL A 864 -20.78 -24.74 -9.80
C VAL A 864 -20.82 -23.93 -11.10
N ASP A 865 -20.08 -22.82 -11.13
CA ASP A 865 -19.97 -22.00 -12.33
C ASP A 865 -19.13 -22.70 -13.41
N ALA A 866 -18.02 -23.32 -13.02
CA ALA A 866 -17.13 -24.01 -13.94
C ALA A 866 -17.87 -25.18 -14.66
N GLU A 867 -18.70 -25.95 -13.95
CA GLU A 867 -19.52 -27.02 -14.52
C GLU A 867 -20.53 -26.45 -15.56
N LYS A 868 -21.19 -25.33 -15.24
CA LYS A 868 -22.12 -24.66 -16.16
C LYS A 868 -21.49 -24.25 -17.48
N TYR A 869 -20.23 -23.82 -17.46
CA TYR A 869 -19.49 -23.38 -18.65
C TYR A 869 -18.56 -24.47 -19.23
N GLY A 870 -18.59 -25.69 -18.71
CA GLY A 870 -17.76 -26.80 -19.14
C GLY A 870 -16.26 -26.57 -18.92
N ILE A 871 -15.88 -25.75 -17.94
CA ILE A 871 -14.50 -25.38 -17.62
C ILE A 871 -13.93 -26.36 -16.62
N LYS A 872 -12.68 -26.78 -16.83
CA LYS A 872 -11.91 -27.63 -15.91
C LYS A 872 -10.63 -26.91 -15.48
N THR A 873 -10.10 -27.30 -14.33
CA THR A 873 -8.79 -26.84 -13.89
C THR A 873 -7.74 -27.13 -14.97
N GLY A 874 -6.99 -26.11 -15.34
CA GLY A 874 -5.98 -26.17 -16.40
C GLY A 874 -6.48 -25.72 -17.79
N ASP A 875 -7.77 -25.58 -18.01
CA ASP A 875 -8.29 -25.02 -19.26
C ASP A 875 -7.85 -23.59 -19.46
N LEU A 876 -7.54 -23.22 -20.71
CA LEU A 876 -7.41 -21.82 -21.09
C LEU A 876 -8.79 -21.21 -21.25
N ILE A 877 -8.93 -20.04 -20.66
CA ILE A 877 -10.16 -19.26 -20.70
C ILE A 877 -9.86 -17.81 -21.12
N VAL A 878 -10.83 -17.20 -21.76
CA VAL A 878 -10.85 -15.76 -22.03
C VAL A 878 -11.80 -15.11 -21.03
N LEU A 879 -11.33 -14.08 -20.37
CA LEU A 879 -12.13 -13.14 -19.59
C LEU A 879 -12.38 -11.93 -20.49
N GLU A 880 -13.65 -11.56 -20.68
CA GLU A 880 -14.02 -10.40 -21.50
C GLU A 880 -14.97 -9.51 -20.71
N ASN A 881 -14.69 -8.20 -20.67
CA ASN A 881 -15.53 -7.21 -20.01
C ASN A 881 -16.50 -6.52 -21.00
N PRO A 882 -17.49 -5.74 -20.53
CA PRO A 882 -18.44 -5.02 -21.39
C PRO A 882 -17.83 -3.98 -22.33
N LEU A 883 -16.58 -3.57 -22.06
CA LEU A 883 -15.82 -2.64 -22.93
C LEU A 883 -15.11 -3.36 -24.07
N GLY A 884 -15.32 -4.69 -24.25
CA GLY A 884 -14.68 -5.52 -25.25
C GLY A 884 -13.20 -5.84 -24.96
N ARG A 885 -12.72 -5.54 -23.74
CA ARG A 885 -11.37 -5.87 -23.30
C ARG A 885 -11.28 -7.33 -22.91
N LYS A 886 -10.18 -7.95 -23.29
CA LYS A 886 -9.96 -9.39 -23.11
C LYS A 886 -8.64 -9.66 -22.40
N ALA A 887 -8.64 -10.65 -21.54
CA ALA A 887 -7.43 -11.22 -20.99
C ALA A 887 -7.52 -12.74 -21.00
N VAL A 888 -6.40 -13.39 -21.25
CA VAL A 888 -6.29 -14.85 -21.23
C VAL A 888 -5.85 -15.29 -19.85
N ALA A 889 -6.45 -16.36 -19.36
CA ALA A 889 -6.12 -16.93 -18.08
C ALA A 889 -6.13 -18.46 -18.13
N LYS A 890 -5.41 -19.09 -17.22
CA LYS A 890 -5.57 -20.50 -16.90
C LYS A 890 -6.59 -20.64 -15.78
N ALA A 891 -7.60 -21.47 -15.97
CA ALA A 891 -8.65 -21.67 -14.98
C ALA A 891 -8.16 -22.55 -13.82
N TYR A 892 -8.56 -22.18 -12.61
CA TYR A 892 -8.48 -23.03 -11.43
C TYR A 892 -9.87 -23.18 -10.81
N VAL A 893 -10.44 -24.37 -10.92
CA VAL A 893 -11.75 -24.68 -10.37
C VAL A 893 -11.61 -25.03 -8.88
N CYS A 894 -12.30 -24.29 -8.03
CA CYS A 894 -12.19 -24.43 -6.58
C CYS A 894 -13.49 -24.04 -5.85
N GLU A 895 -13.57 -24.36 -4.57
CA GLU A 895 -14.65 -23.97 -3.66
C GLU A 895 -14.31 -22.70 -2.86
N THR A 896 -13.10 -22.17 -3.02
CA THR A 896 -12.59 -21.04 -2.23
C THR A 896 -13.03 -19.66 -2.76
N VAL A 897 -13.81 -19.64 -3.80
CA VAL A 897 -14.44 -18.44 -4.37
C VAL A 897 -15.94 -18.65 -4.42
N ARG A 898 -16.74 -17.66 -4.01
CA ARG A 898 -18.18 -17.77 -4.09
C ARG A 898 -18.65 -17.90 -5.55
N PRO A 899 -19.81 -18.57 -5.82
CA PRO A 899 -20.41 -18.57 -7.16
C PRO A 899 -20.69 -17.15 -7.67
N GLY A 900 -20.51 -16.93 -8.98
CA GLY A 900 -20.68 -15.63 -9.64
C GLY A 900 -19.47 -14.69 -9.50
N VAL A 901 -18.33 -15.18 -9.01
CA VAL A 901 -17.09 -14.39 -8.87
C VAL A 901 -15.94 -15.10 -9.57
N ILE A 902 -15.11 -14.34 -10.28
CA ILE A 902 -13.79 -14.78 -10.76
C ILE A 902 -12.73 -13.99 -10.01
N ARG A 903 -11.77 -14.69 -9.40
CA ARG A 903 -10.67 -14.10 -8.66
C ARG A 903 -9.35 -14.25 -9.42
N ILE A 904 -8.63 -13.13 -9.59
CA ILE A 904 -7.29 -13.09 -10.22
C ILE A 904 -6.28 -12.38 -9.32
N GLY A 905 -4.99 -12.49 -9.66
CA GLY A 905 -3.93 -11.78 -8.91
C GLY A 905 -3.84 -10.31 -9.28
N PHE A 906 -3.69 -9.46 -8.26
CA PHE A 906 -3.47 -8.01 -8.46
C PHE A 906 -2.03 -7.73 -8.87
N ALA A 907 -1.83 -7.07 -10.01
CA ALA A 907 -0.54 -6.60 -10.55
C ALA A 907 0.56 -7.69 -10.64
N THR A 908 0.18 -8.96 -10.67
CA THR A 908 1.11 -10.10 -10.70
C THR A 908 1.07 -10.87 -11.99
N GLY A 909 -0.07 -10.79 -12.68
CA GLY A 909 -0.26 -11.44 -13.96
C GLY A 909 0.13 -10.58 -15.16
N GLY A 910 0.21 -11.21 -16.33
CA GLY A 910 0.42 -10.52 -17.60
C GLY A 910 1.72 -9.72 -17.67
N ARG A 911 2.77 -10.16 -16.96
CA ARG A 911 4.06 -9.46 -16.94
C ARG A 911 4.83 -9.73 -18.21
N PHE A 912 5.43 -8.69 -18.78
CA PHE A 912 6.14 -8.75 -20.05
C PHE A 912 7.50 -8.07 -20.02
N SER A 913 7.98 -7.64 -18.84
CA SER A 913 9.32 -7.07 -18.69
C SER A 913 10.39 -8.14 -18.47
N PRO A 914 11.64 -7.88 -18.86
CA PRO A 914 12.76 -8.77 -18.59
C PRO A 914 13.06 -8.88 -17.09
N GLY A 915 12.79 -7.84 -16.31
CA GLY A 915 13.11 -7.79 -14.88
C GLY A 915 12.36 -8.80 -14.01
N LEU A 916 11.34 -9.44 -14.52
CA LEU A 916 10.61 -10.54 -13.89
C LEU A 916 10.86 -11.89 -14.53
N GLY A 917 11.99 -12.01 -15.21
CA GLY A 917 12.35 -13.21 -15.91
C GLY A 917 11.65 -13.36 -17.25
N GLY A 918 10.92 -12.32 -17.72
CA GLY A 918 10.33 -12.29 -19.05
C GLY A 918 9.59 -13.55 -19.45
N THR A 919 9.31 -14.41 -18.45
CA THR A 919 8.85 -15.75 -18.73
C THR A 919 7.47 -15.64 -19.34
N TYR A 920 7.31 -16.22 -20.45
CA TYR A 920 6.06 -16.32 -21.18
C TYR A 920 4.92 -16.93 -20.33
N TYR A 921 5.24 -17.58 -19.22
CA TYR A 921 4.28 -18.02 -18.22
C TYR A 921 3.39 -16.88 -17.74
N HIS A 922 3.98 -15.74 -17.40
CA HIS A 922 3.22 -14.59 -16.93
C HIS A 922 2.44 -13.89 -18.03
N ARG A 923 2.82 -14.10 -19.29
CA ARG A 923 2.14 -13.49 -20.43
C ARG A 923 0.86 -14.20 -20.84
N LEU A 924 0.79 -15.52 -20.72
CA LEU A 924 -0.31 -16.34 -21.22
C LEU A 924 -1.19 -16.96 -20.13
N TYR A 925 -0.67 -17.22 -18.96
CA TYR A 925 -1.41 -18.01 -17.96
C TYR A 925 -2.06 -17.17 -16.87
N THR A 926 -1.56 -15.96 -16.69
CA THR A 926 -1.99 -15.09 -15.60
C THR A 926 -2.47 -13.77 -16.19
N PRO A 927 -3.77 -13.46 -16.07
CA PRO A 927 -4.30 -12.23 -16.63
C PRO A 927 -3.74 -11.02 -15.88
N ASN A 928 -3.44 -9.96 -16.64
CA ASN A 928 -3.20 -8.66 -16.01
C ASN A 928 -4.55 -8.00 -15.74
N HIS A 929 -4.85 -7.73 -14.48
CA HIS A 929 -6.09 -7.05 -14.11
C HIS A 929 -6.22 -5.68 -14.79
N SER A 930 -5.09 -4.98 -15.01
CA SER A 930 -5.05 -3.65 -15.66
C SER A 930 -5.50 -3.67 -17.13
N GLU A 931 -5.61 -4.84 -17.76
CA GLU A 931 -6.19 -4.99 -19.10
C GLU A 931 -7.71 -5.01 -19.09
N LEU A 932 -8.29 -5.44 -17.96
CA LEU A 932 -9.73 -5.64 -17.84
C LEU A 932 -10.44 -4.50 -17.11
N VAL A 933 -9.71 -3.63 -16.39
CA VAL A 933 -10.34 -2.54 -15.65
C VAL A 933 -10.71 -1.36 -16.54
N ASP A 934 -11.74 -0.63 -16.14
CA ASP A 934 -12.17 0.61 -16.77
C ASP A 934 -11.33 1.79 -16.28
N TYR A 935 -11.22 2.84 -17.13
CA TYR A 935 -10.62 4.10 -16.75
C TYR A 935 -11.64 4.93 -15.92
N LYS A 936 -12.06 4.37 -14.78
CA LYS A 936 -12.92 5.02 -13.80
C LYS A 936 -12.10 5.43 -12.59
N LEU A 937 -12.10 6.70 -12.33
CA LEU A 937 -11.51 7.26 -11.12
C LEU A 937 -12.61 7.59 -10.12
N SER A 938 -12.35 7.34 -8.85
CA SER A 938 -13.31 7.61 -7.79
C SER A 938 -13.67 9.10 -7.71
N PRO A 939 -14.90 9.46 -7.35
CA PRO A 939 -15.41 10.82 -7.60
C PRO A 939 -14.84 11.89 -6.64
N ILE A 940 -14.28 11.50 -5.51
CA ILE A 940 -13.79 12.46 -4.51
C ILE A 940 -12.27 12.64 -4.62
N MET A 941 -11.52 11.54 -4.71
CA MET A 941 -10.06 11.54 -4.59
C MET A 941 -9.31 11.19 -5.88
N GLY A 942 -10.02 10.85 -6.94
CA GLY A 942 -9.40 10.51 -8.23
C GLY A 942 -8.65 9.18 -8.27
N GLN A 943 -9.01 8.23 -7.42
CA GLN A 943 -8.34 6.94 -7.34
C GLN A 943 -8.90 5.95 -8.36
N PRO A 944 -8.07 5.08 -8.96
CA PRO A 944 -8.53 4.02 -9.84
C PRO A 944 -9.38 2.96 -9.11
N CYS A 945 -10.53 2.60 -9.69
CA CYS A 945 -11.47 1.63 -9.13
C CYS A 945 -11.19 0.23 -9.67
N PHE A 946 -10.15 -0.43 -9.17
CA PHE A 946 -9.67 -1.73 -9.67
C PHE A 946 -10.57 -2.92 -9.33
N ALA A 947 -11.43 -2.78 -8.32
CA ALA A 947 -12.25 -3.86 -7.83
C ALA A 947 -13.66 -3.89 -8.46
N ASP A 948 -13.99 -2.88 -9.27
CA ASP A 948 -15.30 -2.73 -9.91
C ASP A 948 -15.23 -3.13 -11.38
N MET A 949 -15.45 -4.39 -11.67
CA MET A 949 -15.56 -4.91 -13.04
C MET A 949 -16.40 -6.19 -13.09
N ILE A 950 -17.08 -6.37 -14.22
CA ILE A 950 -17.79 -7.59 -14.54
C ILE A 950 -17.23 -8.23 -15.81
N VAL A 951 -17.29 -9.55 -15.89
CA VAL A 951 -16.76 -10.30 -17.02
C VAL A 951 -17.65 -11.47 -17.42
N LYS A 952 -17.55 -11.86 -18.68
CA LYS A 952 -17.95 -13.19 -19.15
C LYS A 952 -16.73 -14.07 -19.34
N VAL A 953 -16.95 -15.38 -19.34
CA VAL A 953 -15.89 -16.38 -19.50
C VAL A 953 -16.25 -17.38 -20.58
N ARG A 954 -15.25 -17.79 -21.34
CA ARG A 954 -15.35 -18.92 -22.27
C ARG A 954 -14.02 -19.65 -22.39
N LYS A 955 -14.06 -20.90 -22.78
CA LYS A 955 -12.86 -21.65 -23.13
C LYS A 955 -12.25 -21.12 -24.43
N THR A 956 -10.94 -21.30 -24.57
CA THR A 956 -10.21 -20.91 -25.76
C THR A 956 -9.11 -21.93 -26.08
N THR A 957 -8.56 -21.86 -27.32
CA THR A 957 -7.39 -22.60 -27.72
C THR A 957 -6.13 -21.76 -27.53
N ILE A 958 -4.97 -22.41 -27.56
CA ILE A 958 -3.68 -21.69 -27.50
C ILE A 958 -3.51 -20.73 -28.67
N GLU A 959 -3.85 -21.19 -29.88
CA GLU A 959 -3.73 -20.39 -31.09
C GLU A 959 -4.58 -19.11 -30.99
N GLU A 960 -5.83 -19.24 -30.59
CA GLU A 960 -6.72 -18.10 -30.36
C GLU A 960 -6.20 -17.18 -29.24
N ALA A 961 -5.72 -17.76 -28.13
CA ALA A 961 -5.17 -17.03 -27.02
C ALA A 961 -3.97 -16.17 -27.42
N VAL A 962 -3.03 -16.76 -28.18
CA VAL A 962 -1.84 -16.05 -28.69
C VAL A 962 -2.23 -14.90 -29.63
N ASN A 963 -3.23 -15.12 -30.47
CA ASN A 963 -3.70 -14.09 -31.41
C ASN A 963 -4.40 -12.92 -30.71
N MET A 964 -4.98 -13.16 -29.55
CA MET A 964 -5.62 -12.14 -28.73
C MET A 964 -4.66 -11.34 -27.85
N LEU A 965 -3.40 -11.79 -27.68
CA LEU A 965 -2.44 -11.07 -26.84
C LEU A 965 -2.15 -9.68 -27.40
N PRO A 966 -2.19 -8.64 -26.58
CA PRO A 966 -1.77 -7.31 -26.98
C PRO A 966 -0.35 -7.30 -27.56
N GLU A 967 -0.10 -6.38 -28.49
CA GLU A 967 1.20 -6.28 -29.18
C GLU A 967 2.36 -6.06 -28.22
N TYR A 968 2.15 -5.31 -27.13
CA TYR A 968 3.19 -5.06 -26.13
C TYR A 968 3.68 -6.32 -25.40
N TYR A 969 2.94 -7.43 -25.41
CA TYR A 969 3.45 -8.73 -24.94
C TYR A 969 4.51 -9.33 -25.84
N ARG A 970 4.67 -8.81 -27.05
CA ARG A 970 5.65 -9.30 -28.04
C ARG A 970 6.94 -8.50 -28.01
N ILE A 971 7.06 -7.47 -27.18
CA ILE A 971 8.26 -6.65 -27.05
C ILE A 971 9.44 -7.54 -26.64
N GLN A 972 10.53 -7.45 -27.40
CA GLN A 972 11.80 -8.08 -27.08
C GLN A 972 12.76 -7.00 -26.59
N PHE A 973 13.27 -7.17 -25.38
CA PHE A 973 14.28 -6.26 -24.85
C PHE A 973 15.65 -6.58 -25.45
N ARG A 974 16.31 -5.57 -26.00
CA ARG A 974 17.63 -5.70 -26.65
C ARG A 974 18.51 -4.55 -26.26
N ILE A 975 19.75 -4.87 -25.89
CA ILE A 975 20.81 -3.87 -25.70
C ILE A 975 21.80 -4.08 -26.84
N GLU A 976 22.00 -3.07 -27.69
CA GLU A 976 22.95 -3.15 -28.79
C GLU A 976 24.37 -3.39 -28.27
N GLY A 977 25.09 -4.35 -28.84
CA GLY A 977 26.42 -4.77 -28.41
C GLY A 977 26.46 -5.77 -27.26
N VAL A 978 25.32 -6.08 -26.61
CA VAL A 978 25.23 -7.05 -25.50
C VAL A 978 24.34 -8.24 -25.85
N GLY A 979 23.40 -8.07 -26.78
CA GLY A 979 22.48 -9.11 -27.21
C GLY A 979 21.06 -8.97 -26.63
N THR A 980 20.25 -10.01 -26.85
CA THR A 980 18.87 -10.09 -26.30
C THR A 980 18.95 -10.72 -24.92
N ILE A 981 18.38 -10.07 -23.92
CA ILE A 981 18.25 -10.60 -22.56
C ILE A 981 16.94 -11.36 -22.44
#